data_b133e14719754057f8271f5c7e4c3dab
#
_entry.id   b133e14719754057f8271f5c7e4c3dab
#
_cell.length_a   1.000
_cell.length_b   1.000
_cell.length_c   1.000
_cell.angle_alpha   90.00
_cell.angle_beta   90.00
_cell.angle_gamma   90.00
#
_symmetry.space_group_name_H-M   'P 1'
#
loop_
_entity.id
_entity.type
_entity.pdbx_description
1 polymer ?
#
loop_
_entity_poly.entity_id
_entity_poly.type
_entity_poly.pdbx_seq_one_letter_code
_entity_poly.pdbx_strand_id
1 'polypeptide(L)'
;MLKKKTERLIPQSDQPKKQVSRGKVTVPKNSKQNALSTEKNSLENRKTAKKPTSGKKNSAGQKKQNPQKTKNQNSKTQQKSVQKNGASRPVKNERKTTKATGNSKGQSKRRGKKNNVPLKIAFLGGLNEVGKNMTLYECGNDMMLVDCGLEFPDTEMLGVDLVIPDFTYVTENASKIRGIVITHGHEDHIGGLAYLLKQVNIPVYGTRLTIGLIEGKLKEHGILKQCSLNVANPGDHIKLGCFDVELIHVNHSIPDAVALAIKSPAGTVIQTGDFKIDTTPIDGGVIDIARLSQLGTEGVLALLSDSTNAAKPGFTESERKVGETFETQFRKANGRRLIVATFASNIHRVQQIIDVAESLGRKVALSGRSLENVVSIAAEMGYIRIPDGILIGIDSINRYPADKLVIITTGSQGEPMSALYRMAFSEHRRVAICPNDYVIISATPIPGNEKMVGKVVDELLKQGAEVVYEKMYDVHVSGHACQEELKIMMSITKPKYFIPVHGEQKHLRKNAGLAKSVGIPPQNILIADNGKEVELTEDKIRISGDVPAGMVFVDGSGVGDVGSVVLRDRKRLAEDGLIIIVATIDKETGDVLSGPEVISRGFVYVRESEQLIDKARRLCDSVIADCMFERVRDWATVKNRLRDEVSHLMYHETKRSPMILPVIMEI
;
A
#
# COMPACT_ATOMS: atom_id res chain seq x y z
N MET A 1 12.68 -17.50 54.57
CA MET A 1 14.04 -17.30 55.10
C MET A 1 14.87 -16.83 53.93
N LEU A 2 15.37 -15.75 53.89
CA LEU A 2 16.10 -14.67 54.42
C LEU A 2 16.15 -13.51 53.38
N LYS A 3 15.67 -12.36 53.83
CA LYS A 3 15.89 -11.04 53.21
C LYS A 3 17.38 -10.67 53.29
N LYS A 4 17.91 -9.93 52.32
CA LYS A 4 18.83 -8.81 52.60
C LYS A 4 18.73 -7.74 51.53
N LYS A 5 18.38 -6.54 51.99
CA LYS A 5 18.55 -5.21 51.42
C LYS A 5 20.03 -4.88 51.17
N THR A 6 20.32 -4.09 50.18
CA THR A 6 21.38 -3.08 50.24
C THR A 6 20.99 -1.87 49.41
N GLU A 7 20.65 -0.80 50.11
CA GLU A 7 20.68 0.58 49.64
C GLU A 7 22.16 1.06 49.59
N ARG A 8 22.46 1.90 48.62
CA ARG A 8 23.51 2.99 48.68
C ARG A 8 23.36 3.86 47.44
N LEU A 9 22.88 5.08 47.68
CA LEU A 9 23.53 6.35 47.92
C LEU A 9 23.91 7.09 46.62
N ILE A 10 23.17 8.15 46.38
CA ILE A 10 23.39 9.29 45.48
C ILE A 10 24.43 10.21 46.15
N PRO A 11 25.25 10.92 45.41
CA PRO A 11 25.68 12.27 45.80
C PRO A 11 25.14 13.32 44.79
N GLN A 12 24.46 14.31 45.32
CA GLN A 12 24.30 15.64 44.73
C GLN A 12 25.61 16.42 44.83
N SER A 13 25.90 17.24 43.82
CA SER A 13 26.66 18.48 43.97
C SER A 13 26.30 19.46 42.85
N ASP A 14 25.62 20.50 43.25
CA ASP A 14 25.91 21.92 43.11
C ASP A 14 25.97 22.56 41.73
N GLN A 15 24.97 23.38 41.51
CA GLN A 15 24.98 24.52 40.57
C GLN A 15 25.81 25.68 41.17
N PRO A 16 26.35 26.57 40.32
CA PRO A 16 26.12 27.98 40.59
C PRO A 16 25.44 28.72 39.43
N LYS A 17 24.46 29.49 39.83
CA LYS A 17 23.85 30.61 39.09
C LYS A 17 24.91 31.67 38.78
N LYS A 18 24.93 32.21 37.56
CA LYS A 18 25.41 33.60 37.32
C LYS A 18 24.45 34.32 36.39
N GLN A 19 24.03 35.47 36.86
CA GLN A 19 23.19 36.47 36.25
C GLN A 19 23.92 37.29 35.16
N VAL A 20 23.13 37.63 34.14
CA VAL A 20 22.92 38.93 33.47
C VAL A 20 24.12 39.75 33.04
N SER A 21 24.17 40.02 31.72
CA SER A 21 24.22 41.42 31.25
C SER A 21 23.77 41.54 29.79
N ARG A 22 22.82 42.44 29.59
CA ARG A 22 22.43 42.99 28.27
C ARG A 22 23.55 43.82 27.74
N GLY A 23 24.05 43.48 26.56
CA GLY A 23 24.96 44.34 25.78
C GLY A 23 24.35 44.59 24.41
N LYS A 24 23.84 45.79 24.17
CA LYS A 24 23.58 46.37 22.84
C LYS A 24 24.89 46.48 22.10
N VAL A 25 24.99 45.99 20.89
CA VAL A 25 25.99 46.46 19.92
C VAL A 25 25.35 46.80 18.61
N THR A 26 25.56 48.00 18.26
CA THR A 26 25.24 48.80 17.14
C THR A 26 25.83 48.31 15.81
N VAL A 27 25.01 48.49 14.76
CA VAL A 27 25.37 48.40 13.33
C VAL A 27 26.31 49.54 12.93
N PRO A 28 27.28 49.34 12.03
CA PRO A 28 27.75 50.40 11.16
C PRO A 28 27.28 50.20 9.70
N LYS A 29 26.61 51.23 9.19
CA LYS A 29 26.51 51.58 7.78
C LYS A 29 27.80 52.26 7.31
N ASN A 30 28.26 51.97 6.09
CA ASN A 30 28.76 52.90 5.07
C ASN A 30 29.26 52.07 3.89
N SER A 31 28.69 52.19 2.71
CA SER A 31 28.60 53.23 1.65
C SER A 31 29.87 53.35 0.80
N LYS A 32 29.66 53.16 -0.48
CA LYS A 32 30.01 53.90 -1.71
C LYS A 32 30.39 52.92 -2.82
N GLN A 33 29.54 52.81 -3.88
CA GLN A 33 29.54 53.60 -5.12
C GLN A 33 30.90 53.62 -5.84
N ASN A 34 30.90 53.01 -7.06
CA ASN A 34 31.30 53.52 -8.38
C ASN A 34 31.07 52.38 -9.38
N ALA A 35 30.27 52.46 -10.39
CA ALA A 35 29.99 53.26 -11.54
C ALA A 35 31.01 53.13 -12.70
N LEU A 36 30.44 52.91 -13.88
CA LEU A 36 30.95 53.10 -15.26
C LEU A 36 31.87 51.97 -15.78
N SER A 37 31.78 51.53 -17.01
CA SER A 37 31.12 51.98 -18.29
C SER A 37 31.17 50.82 -19.29
N THR A 38 30.07 50.66 -20.02
CA THR A 38 29.93 50.67 -21.49
C THR A 38 31.03 50.04 -22.34
N GLU A 39 30.62 49.09 -23.20
CA GLU A 39 30.69 49.31 -24.65
C GLU A 39 29.86 48.29 -25.43
N LYS A 40 29.10 48.84 -26.36
CA LYS A 40 28.33 48.30 -27.46
C LYS A 40 29.26 47.87 -28.60
N ASN A 41 28.83 46.87 -29.36
CA ASN A 41 28.71 46.88 -30.83
C ASN A 41 28.23 45.49 -31.26
N SER A 42 27.06 45.28 -31.76
CA SER A 42 26.43 45.65 -33.06
C SER A 42 27.05 44.96 -34.27
N LEU A 43 26.16 44.31 -34.96
CA LEU A 43 25.83 44.24 -36.39
C LEU A 43 25.71 42.78 -36.86
N GLU A 44 24.48 42.45 -37.17
CA GLU A 44 23.78 42.44 -38.47
C GLU A 44 24.22 41.28 -39.40
N ASN A 45 23.33 40.53 -39.77
CA ASN A 45 22.31 40.49 -40.84
C ASN A 45 22.46 39.21 -41.69
N ARG A 46 21.49 38.51 -42.00
CA ARG A 46 20.47 38.47 -43.09
C ARG A 46 19.84 37.09 -43.16
N LYS A 47 18.50 37.02 -43.01
CA LYS A 47 17.47 36.89 -44.08
C LYS A 47 17.76 35.74 -45.08
N THR A 48 16.84 34.81 -45.25
CA THR A 48 15.52 34.80 -45.91
C THR A 48 14.89 33.42 -45.72
N ALA A 49 13.73 33.24 -45.24
CA ALA A 49 12.39 33.27 -45.81
C ALA A 49 12.18 32.34 -47.01
N LYS A 50 11.27 31.34 -46.82
CA LYS A 50 10.02 31.21 -47.58
C LYS A 50 9.29 29.90 -47.25
N LYS A 51 8.09 30.04 -46.73
CA LYS A 51 6.93 29.18 -47.05
C LYS A 51 6.42 29.63 -48.43
N PRO A 52 5.73 28.81 -49.19
CA PRO A 52 4.29 28.66 -49.01
C PRO A 52 3.65 27.30 -49.43
N THR A 53 2.50 27.10 -48.78
CA THR A 53 1.15 26.81 -49.27
C THR A 53 0.85 25.65 -50.22
N SER A 54 -0.05 24.82 -49.69
CA SER A 54 -1.35 24.37 -50.24
C SER A 54 -1.41 23.70 -51.61
N GLY A 55 -2.10 22.57 -51.64
CA GLY A 55 -2.65 22.02 -52.85
C GLY A 55 -3.44 20.74 -52.59
N LYS A 56 -4.72 20.90 -52.64
CA LYS A 56 -5.78 19.89 -52.59
C LYS A 56 -5.77 18.96 -53.82
N LYS A 57 -6.33 17.77 -53.57
CA LYS A 57 -7.32 17.03 -54.37
C LYS A 57 -6.92 15.81 -55.19
N ASN A 58 -7.72 14.80 -54.87
CA ASN A 58 -8.40 13.81 -55.76
C ASN A 58 -7.56 12.70 -56.37
N SER A 59 -7.94 11.53 -56.26
CA SER A 59 -9.10 10.67 -56.36
C SER A 59 -8.75 9.39 -57.08
N ALA A 60 -9.39 8.36 -56.62
CA ALA A 60 -9.85 7.20 -57.41
C ALA A 60 -8.87 6.11 -57.86
N GLY A 61 -9.26 4.91 -57.49
CA GLY A 61 -9.13 3.79 -58.37
C GLY A 61 -8.78 2.45 -57.73
N GLN A 62 -9.77 1.82 -57.22
CA GLN A 62 -10.09 0.40 -57.30
C GLN A 62 -9.05 -0.52 -57.99
N LYS A 63 -8.67 -1.65 -57.36
CA LYS A 63 -9.19 -2.96 -57.77
C LYS A 63 -8.73 -4.09 -56.83
N LYS A 64 -9.72 -4.85 -56.44
CA LYS A 64 -9.70 -6.24 -55.95
C LYS A 64 -8.82 -7.15 -56.78
N GLN A 65 -8.20 -8.12 -56.12
CA GLN A 65 -8.24 -9.52 -56.53
C GLN A 65 -7.67 -10.46 -55.45
N ASN A 66 -8.53 -11.25 -54.87
CA ASN A 66 -8.31 -12.64 -54.47
C ASN A 66 -8.87 -13.48 -55.64
N PRO A 67 -8.71 -14.78 -55.77
CA PRO A 67 -8.04 -15.83 -54.99
C PRO A 67 -7.30 -16.83 -55.89
N GLN A 68 -6.60 -17.80 -55.34
CA GLN A 68 -6.72 -19.18 -55.91
C GLN A 68 -6.12 -20.24 -54.98
N LYS A 69 -6.99 -21.19 -54.71
CA LYS A 69 -6.71 -22.55 -54.25
C LYS A 69 -5.88 -23.31 -55.24
N THR A 70 -4.97 -24.15 -54.80
CA THR A 70 -4.66 -25.40 -55.52
C THR A 70 -4.49 -26.55 -54.52
N LYS A 71 -5.17 -27.61 -54.93
CA LYS A 71 -5.32 -28.93 -54.32
C LYS A 71 -4.20 -29.87 -54.81
N ASN A 72 -4.02 -30.93 -54.00
CA ASN A 72 -3.63 -32.30 -54.33
C ASN A 72 -2.15 -32.56 -54.58
N GLN A 73 -1.54 -33.61 -54.09
CA GLN A 73 -1.89 -35.04 -54.23
C GLN A 73 -1.06 -35.91 -53.30
N ASN A 74 -1.73 -36.85 -52.69
CA ASN A 74 -1.43 -38.26 -52.49
C ASN A 74 -0.08 -38.85 -52.90
N SER A 75 0.52 -39.64 -52.01
CA SER A 75 0.99 -40.97 -52.34
C SER A 75 0.92 -41.93 -51.14
N LYS A 76 0.22 -43.02 -51.40
CA LYS A 76 0.13 -44.26 -50.61
C LYS A 76 1.39 -45.09 -50.77
N THR A 77 1.78 -45.86 -49.77
CA THR A 77 2.22 -47.30 -49.94
C THR A 77 2.33 -47.91 -48.52
N GLN A 78 1.41 -48.79 -48.21
CA GLN A 78 1.38 -50.26 -48.10
C GLN A 78 2.27 -50.83 -46.97
N GLN A 79 1.60 -51.30 -45.92
CA GLN A 79 1.24 -52.69 -45.56
C GLN A 79 2.40 -53.72 -45.55
N LYS A 80 2.61 -54.34 -44.38
CA LYS A 80 2.63 -55.80 -44.30
C LYS A 80 2.30 -56.30 -42.90
N SER A 81 1.28 -57.13 -42.89
CA SER A 81 0.72 -57.94 -41.84
C SER A 81 1.57 -59.18 -41.53
N VAL A 82 1.58 -59.66 -40.29
CA VAL A 82 1.67 -61.10 -40.00
C VAL A 82 0.72 -61.46 -38.86
N GLN A 83 -0.20 -62.33 -39.21
CA GLN A 83 -1.11 -63.08 -38.35
C GLN A 83 -0.40 -64.25 -37.63
N LYS A 84 -0.84 -64.65 -36.44
CA LYS A 84 -1.52 -65.96 -36.19
C LYS A 84 -1.72 -66.20 -34.68
N ASN A 85 -2.95 -66.33 -34.29
CA ASN A 85 -3.74 -67.53 -33.92
C ASN A 85 -3.54 -68.08 -32.50
N GLY A 86 -4.67 -68.22 -31.83
CA GLY A 86 -4.85 -69.12 -30.67
C GLY A 86 -6.17 -68.91 -29.95
N ALA A 87 -7.23 -69.52 -30.46
CA ALA A 87 -8.55 -69.59 -29.84
C ALA A 87 -8.59 -70.64 -28.74
N SER A 88 -9.42 -70.42 -27.70
CA SER A 88 -10.33 -71.45 -27.25
C SER A 88 -11.38 -70.89 -26.27
N ARG A 89 -12.53 -71.43 -26.50
CA ARG A 89 -13.86 -71.10 -26.00
C ARG A 89 -14.21 -71.80 -24.63
N PRO A 90 -15.43 -71.69 -24.11
CA PRO A 90 -15.76 -71.40 -22.70
C PRO A 90 -16.31 -72.63 -21.98
N VAL A 91 -16.36 -72.55 -20.63
CA VAL A 91 -17.11 -73.53 -19.83
C VAL A 91 -18.18 -72.79 -19.00
N LYS A 92 -19.41 -73.08 -19.37
CA LYS A 92 -20.62 -72.94 -18.52
C LYS A 92 -20.59 -74.00 -17.46
N ASN A 93 -20.96 -73.67 -16.23
CA ASN A 93 -21.67 -74.61 -15.37
C ASN A 93 -22.71 -73.87 -14.53
N GLU A 94 -23.94 -74.37 -14.68
CA GLU A 94 -25.14 -74.02 -13.97
C GLU A 94 -25.31 -74.82 -12.67
N ARG A 95 -26.16 -74.23 -11.79
CA ARG A 95 -26.99 -74.85 -10.73
C ARG A 95 -26.40 -75.06 -9.35
N LYS A 96 -26.95 -74.37 -8.33
CA LYS A 96 -28.22 -74.83 -7.68
C LYS A 96 -28.71 -73.80 -6.65
N THR A 97 -29.98 -73.54 -6.72
CA THR A 97 -30.85 -72.87 -5.74
C THR A 97 -30.91 -73.59 -4.41
N THR A 98 -30.75 -72.85 -3.30
CA THR A 98 -31.45 -73.17 -2.05
C THR A 98 -31.94 -71.86 -1.41
N LYS A 99 -33.29 -71.82 -1.22
CA LYS A 99 -34.00 -70.80 -0.44
C LYS A 99 -33.66 -70.95 1.03
N ALA A 100 -33.25 -69.88 1.69
CA ALA A 100 -33.38 -69.73 3.13
C ALA A 100 -33.93 -68.32 3.39
N THR A 101 -35.14 -68.30 3.89
CA THR A 101 -35.84 -67.14 4.45
C THR A 101 -35.12 -66.70 5.73
N GLY A 102 -34.60 -65.49 5.75
CA GLY A 102 -34.07 -64.83 6.91
C GLY A 102 -34.38 -63.34 6.86
N ASN A 103 -35.41 -62.91 7.60
CA ASN A 103 -35.77 -61.53 7.85
C ASN A 103 -34.60 -60.82 8.56
N SER A 104 -33.86 -59.98 7.85
CA SER A 104 -33.00 -58.96 8.46
C SER A 104 -33.51 -57.61 8.06
N LYS A 105 -34.15 -56.92 9.01
CA LYS A 105 -34.47 -55.50 8.95
C LYS A 105 -33.20 -54.73 8.64
N GLY A 106 -33.06 -54.25 7.43
CA GLY A 106 -32.05 -53.29 7.04
C GLY A 106 -32.26 -52.02 7.85
N GLN A 107 -31.41 -51.83 8.85
CA GLN A 107 -31.20 -50.49 9.42
C GLN A 107 -30.55 -49.65 8.34
N SER A 108 -31.36 -48.87 7.62
CA SER A 108 -30.85 -47.71 6.91
C SER A 108 -30.21 -46.78 7.95
N LYS A 109 -28.89 -46.78 7.98
CA LYS A 109 -28.17 -45.67 8.65
C LYS A 109 -28.74 -44.37 8.05
N ARG A 110 -29.67 -43.72 8.73
CA ARG A 110 -29.97 -42.32 8.55
C ARG A 110 -28.64 -41.61 8.62
N ARG A 111 -28.07 -41.21 7.50
CA ARG A 111 -27.07 -40.13 7.44
C ARG A 111 -27.72 -38.97 8.17
N GLY A 112 -27.25 -38.70 9.39
CA GLY A 112 -27.64 -37.52 10.12
C GLY A 112 -27.49 -36.33 9.15
N LYS A 113 -28.52 -35.50 9.02
CA LYS A 113 -28.39 -34.20 8.41
C LYS A 113 -27.21 -33.53 9.11
N LYS A 114 -26.05 -33.43 8.44
CA LYS A 114 -25.02 -32.48 8.85
C LYS A 114 -25.76 -31.14 8.92
N ASN A 115 -25.82 -30.55 10.09
CA ASN A 115 -26.23 -29.16 10.23
C ASN A 115 -25.20 -28.36 9.43
N ASN A 116 -25.53 -28.05 8.19
CA ASN A 116 -24.67 -27.23 7.31
C ASN A 116 -24.81 -25.77 7.78
N VAL A 117 -24.05 -25.41 8.80
CA VAL A 117 -23.86 -24.00 9.17
C VAL A 117 -23.02 -23.38 8.06
N PRO A 118 -23.52 -22.40 7.32
CA PRO A 118 -22.75 -21.76 6.27
C PRO A 118 -21.56 -21.00 6.85
N LEU A 119 -20.47 -20.94 6.11
CA LEU A 119 -19.37 -20.02 6.37
C LEU A 119 -19.66 -18.73 5.62
N LYS A 120 -19.59 -17.60 6.30
CA LYS A 120 -19.67 -16.27 5.72
C LYS A 120 -18.31 -15.61 5.76
N ILE A 121 -17.95 -14.94 4.68
CA ILE A 121 -16.70 -14.18 4.57
C ILE A 121 -17.06 -12.77 4.15
N ALA A 122 -16.66 -11.78 4.96
CA ALA A 122 -16.84 -10.37 4.66
C ALA A 122 -15.47 -9.70 4.47
N PHE A 123 -15.34 -8.95 3.39
CA PHE A 123 -14.13 -8.20 3.09
C PHE A 123 -14.31 -6.77 3.57
N LEU A 124 -13.55 -6.38 4.60
CA LEU A 124 -13.58 -5.02 5.15
C LEU A 124 -12.54 -4.12 4.52
N GLY A 125 -11.62 -4.71 3.75
CA GLY A 125 -10.59 -4.07 2.96
C GLY A 125 -9.81 -5.08 2.14
N GLY A 126 -8.94 -4.60 1.21
CA GLY A 126 -8.05 -5.42 0.39
C GLY A 126 -8.62 -5.86 -0.95
N LEU A 127 -9.83 -5.46 -1.32
CA LEU A 127 -10.41 -5.71 -2.63
C LEU A 127 -10.57 -4.41 -3.43
N ASN A 128 -10.23 -4.44 -4.71
CA ASN A 128 -10.19 -3.30 -5.63
C ASN A 128 -9.17 -2.21 -5.24
N GLU A 129 -8.27 -2.52 -4.33
CA GLU A 129 -7.22 -1.67 -3.81
C GLU A 129 -5.98 -2.51 -3.48
N VAL A 130 -4.86 -1.86 -3.21
CA VAL A 130 -3.64 -2.50 -2.68
C VAL A 130 -3.37 -1.86 -1.31
N GLY A 131 -3.77 -2.56 -0.26
CA GLY A 131 -3.70 -2.09 1.13
C GLY A 131 -4.95 -2.42 1.92
N LYS A 132 -5.01 -1.97 3.17
CA LYS A 132 -6.13 -2.15 4.12
C LYS A 132 -6.65 -3.60 4.21
N ASN A 133 -5.79 -4.59 4.04
CA ASN A 133 -6.22 -5.99 4.05
C ASN A 133 -6.89 -6.33 5.38
N MET A 134 -8.17 -6.71 5.32
CA MET A 134 -8.94 -7.10 6.49
C MET A 134 -10.10 -8.00 6.06
N THR A 135 -10.05 -9.26 6.46
CA THR A 135 -11.07 -10.26 6.13
C THR A 135 -11.72 -10.79 7.41
N LEU A 136 -13.04 -10.82 7.44
CA LEU A 136 -13.82 -11.38 8.55
C LEU A 136 -14.45 -12.70 8.14
N TYR A 137 -14.33 -13.72 9.00
CA TYR A 137 -14.96 -15.03 8.87
C TYR A 137 -16.01 -15.18 9.97
N GLU A 138 -17.23 -15.59 9.60
CA GLU A 138 -18.34 -15.88 10.52
C GLU A 138 -18.87 -17.30 10.28
N CYS A 139 -19.00 -18.06 11.35
CA CYS A 139 -19.63 -19.37 11.34
C CYS A 139 -20.48 -19.58 12.60
N GLY A 140 -21.78 -19.53 12.45
CA GLY A 140 -22.71 -19.60 13.59
C GLY A 140 -22.61 -18.36 14.48
N ASN A 141 -22.14 -18.55 15.71
CA ASN A 141 -21.98 -17.45 16.68
C ASN A 141 -20.51 -17.05 16.90
N ASP A 142 -19.59 -17.58 16.13
CA ASP A 142 -18.18 -17.27 16.23
C ASP A 142 -17.71 -16.49 15.00
N MET A 143 -16.92 -15.46 15.25
CA MET A 143 -16.24 -14.66 14.25
C MET A 143 -14.75 -14.62 14.50
N MET A 144 -13.96 -14.52 13.43
CA MET A 144 -12.52 -14.26 13.49
C MET A 144 -12.11 -13.30 12.38
N LEU A 145 -11.01 -12.62 12.61
CA LEU A 145 -10.41 -11.71 11.63
C LEU A 145 -9.11 -12.30 11.10
N VAL A 146 -8.80 -11.98 9.85
CA VAL A 146 -7.49 -12.19 9.24
C VAL A 146 -7.00 -10.84 8.74
N ASP A 147 -5.84 -10.43 9.25
CA ASP A 147 -5.17 -9.16 9.00
C ASP A 147 -5.96 -7.91 9.41
N CYS A 148 -5.28 -6.79 9.58
CA CYS A 148 -5.83 -5.47 9.84
C CYS A 148 -4.82 -4.42 9.36
N GLY A 149 -4.79 -4.21 8.07
CA GLY A 149 -3.82 -3.38 7.39
C GLY A 149 -4.18 -1.91 7.32
N LEU A 150 -3.25 -1.13 6.77
CA LEU A 150 -3.48 0.25 6.33
C LEU A 150 -3.24 0.36 4.83
N GLU A 151 -3.65 1.48 4.26
CA GLU A 151 -3.31 1.94 2.92
C GLU A 151 -2.69 3.33 3.00
N PHE A 152 -1.73 3.62 2.14
CA PHE A 152 -1.18 4.97 2.02
C PHE A 152 -2.11 5.83 1.16
N PRO A 153 -2.33 7.12 1.55
CA PRO A 153 -3.24 7.99 0.82
C PRO A 153 -2.74 8.25 -0.60
N ASP A 154 -3.67 8.41 -1.52
CA ASP A 154 -3.36 8.88 -2.87
C ASP A 154 -3.10 10.40 -2.92
N THR A 155 -2.68 10.90 -4.10
CA THR A 155 -2.33 12.31 -4.29
C THR A 155 -3.52 13.27 -4.17
N GLU A 156 -4.75 12.77 -4.18
CA GLU A 156 -5.97 13.57 -4.03
C GLU A 156 -6.42 13.69 -2.56
N MET A 157 -5.91 12.82 -1.69
CA MET A 157 -6.20 12.82 -0.26
C MET A 157 -5.28 13.80 0.50
N LEU A 158 -5.41 15.09 0.19
CA LEU A 158 -4.53 16.14 0.71
C LEU A 158 -4.54 16.20 2.24
N GLY A 159 -3.35 16.04 2.86
CA GLY A 159 -3.15 16.13 4.31
C GLY A 159 -3.63 14.90 5.08
N VAL A 160 -3.98 13.80 4.41
CA VAL A 160 -4.22 12.51 5.05
C VAL A 160 -2.88 11.78 5.19
N ASP A 161 -2.59 11.26 6.38
CA ASP A 161 -1.36 10.51 6.64
C ASP A 161 -1.51 9.03 6.29
N LEU A 162 -2.65 8.43 6.66
CA LEU A 162 -2.94 6.99 6.51
C LEU A 162 -4.44 6.78 6.27
N VAL A 163 -4.76 5.65 5.64
CA VAL A 163 -6.13 5.17 5.45
C VAL A 163 -6.27 3.80 6.11
N ILE A 164 -7.27 3.63 6.97
CA ILE A 164 -7.55 2.38 7.67
C ILE A 164 -8.95 1.86 7.33
N PRO A 165 -9.24 0.56 7.53
CA PRO A 165 -10.58 0.04 7.37
C PRO A 165 -11.60 0.69 8.33
N ASP A 166 -12.86 0.70 7.94
CA ASP A 166 -13.96 1.01 8.85
C ASP A 166 -14.21 -0.16 9.80
N PHE A 167 -14.06 0.06 11.08
CA PHE A 167 -14.21 -0.96 12.12
C PHE A 167 -15.64 -1.09 12.67
N THR A 168 -16.61 -0.36 12.12
CA THR A 168 -17.99 -0.34 12.63
C THR A 168 -18.56 -1.75 12.77
N TYR A 169 -18.46 -2.58 11.72
CA TYR A 169 -18.98 -3.95 11.75
C TYR A 169 -18.29 -4.82 12.80
N VAL A 170 -16.98 -4.61 13.01
CA VAL A 170 -16.20 -5.33 14.03
C VAL A 170 -16.61 -4.92 15.44
N THR A 171 -16.76 -3.63 15.69
CA THR A 171 -17.13 -3.10 17.01
C THR A 171 -18.55 -3.52 17.42
N GLU A 172 -19.51 -3.50 16.47
CA GLU A 172 -20.88 -3.96 16.69
C GLU A 172 -20.96 -5.46 17.00
N ASN A 173 -20.03 -6.26 16.49
CA ASN A 173 -19.97 -7.71 16.68
C ASN A 173 -18.86 -8.18 17.65
N ALA A 174 -18.26 -7.28 18.43
CA ALA A 174 -17.10 -7.55 19.28
C ALA A 174 -17.26 -8.80 20.18
N SER A 175 -18.46 -9.05 20.71
CA SER A 175 -18.76 -10.20 21.57
C SER A 175 -18.65 -11.58 20.87
N LYS A 176 -18.76 -11.60 19.54
CA LYS A 176 -18.64 -12.81 18.72
C LYS A 176 -17.20 -13.06 18.26
N ILE A 177 -16.34 -12.05 18.27
CA ILE A 177 -14.98 -12.14 17.73
C ILE A 177 -14.08 -12.88 18.71
N ARG A 178 -13.48 -13.98 18.27
CA ARG A 178 -12.63 -14.85 19.07
C ARG A 178 -11.15 -14.46 19.00
N GLY A 179 -10.73 -13.73 17.97
CA GLY A 179 -9.38 -13.25 17.78
C GLY A 179 -9.10 -12.81 16.36
N ILE A 180 -7.90 -12.33 16.14
CA ILE A 180 -7.36 -11.98 14.84
C ILE A 180 -6.07 -12.76 14.59
N VAL A 181 -5.91 -13.33 13.40
CA VAL A 181 -4.70 -14.01 12.94
C VAL A 181 -4.05 -13.16 11.86
N ILE A 182 -2.76 -12.86 12.04
CA ILE A 182 -1.99 -12.03 11.11
C ILE A 182 -1.10 -12.91 10.25
N THR A 183 -1.18 -12.71 8.94
CA THR A 183 -0.43 -13.49 7.96
C THR A 183 1.05 -13.14 7.93
N HIS A 184 1.40 -11.86 7.99
CA HIS A 184 2.77 -11.35 8.03
C HIS A 184 2.85 -9.88 8.47
N GLY A 185 4.07 -9.35 8.61
CA GLY A 185 4.34 -8.06 9.26
C GLY A 185 4.38 -6.82 8.35
N HIS A 186 3.84 -6.84 7.13
CA HIS A 186 3.74 -5.64 6.29
C HIS A 186 2.65 -4.68 6.77
N GLU A 187 2.81 -3.38 6.46
CA GLU A 187 1.91 -2.32 6.90
C GLU A 187 0.48 -2.50 6.42
N ASP A 188 0.31 -2.98 5.21
CA ASP A 188 -1.00 -3.26 4.60
C ASP A 188 -1.71 -4.50 5.19
N HIS A 189 -1.06 -5.18 6.17
CA HIS A 189 -1.61 -6.30 6.96
C HIS A 189 -1.65 -6.02 8.46
N ILE A 190 -0.77 -5.14 9.01
CA ILE A 190 -0.74 -4.85 10.46
C ILE A 190 -0.98 -3.38 10.81
N GLY A 191 -0.93 -2.47 9.83
CA GLY A 191 -0.87 -1.04 10.10
C GLY A 191 -2.13 -0.44 10.72
N GLY A 192 -3.31 -1.04 10.48
CA GLY A 192 -4.58 -0.67 11.09
C GLY A 192 -4.79 -1.21 12.50
N LEU A 193 -4.00 -2.21 12.90
CA LEU A 193 -4.25 -3.00 14.12
C LEU A 193 -4.25 -2.17 15.40
N ALA A 194 -3.33 -1.20 15.54
CA ALA A 194 -3.29 -0.36 16.73
C ALA A 194 -4.54 0.52 16.88
N TYR A 195 -5.17 0.92 15.78
CA TYR A 195 -6.41 1.69 15.77
C TYR A 195 -7.61 0.81 16.14
N LEU A 196 -7.64 -0.43 15.61
CA LEU A 196 -8.67 -1.42 15.97
C LEU A 196 -8.60 -1.77 17.45
N LEU A 197 -7.42 -2.11 17.98
CA LEU A 197 -7.24 -2.54 19.37
C LEU A 197 -7.51 -1.44 20.41
N LYS A 198 -7.54 -0.17 20.01
CA LYS A 198 -8.05 0.92 20.86
C LYS A 198 -9.57 0.88 21.04
N GLN A 199 -10.29 0.26 20.10
CA GLN A 199 -11.75 0.18 20.10
C GLN A 199 -12.25 -1.17 20.63
N VAL A 200 -11.55 -2.27 20.25
CA VAL A 200 -11.93 -3.64 20.60
C VAL A 200 -10.71 -4.43 21.02
N ASN A 201 -10.68 -4.87 22.29
CA ASN A 201 -9.57 -5.68 22.79
C ASN A 201 -9.82 -7.16 22.48
N ILE A 202 -9.16 -7.67 21.43
CA ILE A 202 -9.24 -9.06 20.97
C ILE A 202 -7.84 -9.69 20.95
N PRO A 203 -7.70 -11.01 21.19
CA PRO A 203 -6.42 -11.69 21.09
C PRO A 203 -5.85 -11.65 19.67
N VAL A 204 -4.56 -11.34 19.55
CA VAL A 204 -3.82 -11.28 18.30
C VAL A 204 -2.87 -12.47 18.22
N TYR A 205 -2.87 -13.15 17.09
CA TYR A 205 -2.00 -14.29 16.81
C TYR A 205 -1.19 -14.00 15.55
N GLY A 206 0.08 -14.38 15.56
CA GLY A 206 0.97 -14.22 14.39
C GLY A 206 2.32 -14.86 14.65
N THR A 207 3.16 -14.89 13.62
CA THR A 207 4.51 -15.41 13.72
C THR A 207 5.41 -14.50 14.55
N ARG A 208 6.55 -15.01 14.97
CA ARG A 208 7.42 -14.35 15.95
C ARG A 208 7.84 -12.96 15.51
N LEU A 209 8.30 -12.81 14.26
CA LEU A 209 8.69 -11.49 13.72
C LEU A 209 7.49 -10.56 13.60
N THR A 210 6.38 -11.06 13.09
CA THR A 210 5.12 -10.31 12.94
C THR A 210 4.65 -9.74 14.28
N ILE A 211 4.64 -10.57 15.33
CA ILE A 211 4.29 -10.12 16.70
C ILE A 211 5.27 -9.06 17.21
N GLY A 212 6.58 -9.23 16.98
CA GLY A 212 7.56 -8.22 17.39
C GLY A 212 7.37 -6.86 16.72
N LEU A 213 7.02 -6.85 15.43
CA LEU A 213 6.68 -5.61 14.71
C LEU A 213 5.39 -4.96 15.25
N ILE A 214 4.38 -5.78 15.58
CA ILE A 214 3.14 -5.34 16.21
C ILE A 214 3.41 -4.75 17.60
N GLU A 215 4.25 -5.39 18.42
CA GLU A 215 4.65 -4.86 19.74
C GLU A 215 5.25 -3.45 19.62
N GLY A 216 6.15 -3.24 18.65
CA GLY A 216 6.72 -1.93 18.35
C GLY A 216 5.63 -0.88 18.11
N LYS A 217 4.66 -1.17 17.25
CA LYS A 217 3.53 -0.27 16.94
C LYS A 217 2.63 -0.01 18.14
N LEU A 218 2.25 -1.05 18.86
CA LEU A 218 1.38 -0.90 20.05
C LEU A 218 2.07 -0.10 21.16
N LYS A 219 3.41 -0.19 21.25
CA LYS A 219 4.22 0.63 22.16
C LYS A 219 4.20 2.10 21.74
N GLU A 220 4.35 2.40 20.45
CA GLU A 220 4.24 3.77 19.91
C GLU A 220 2.86 4.37 20.20
N HIS A 221 1.79 3.56 20.07
CA HIS A 221 0.42 3.97 20.38
C HIS A 221 0.07 3.94 21.89
N GLY A 222 0.98 3.48 22.76
CA GLY A 222 0.81 3.46 24.21
C GLY A 222 -0.17 2.42 24.75
N ILE A 223 -0.57 1.41 23.95
CA ILE A 223 -1.59 0.41 24.31
C ILE A 223 -1.06 -1.01 24.50
N LEU A 224 0.25 -1.26 24.31
CA LEU A 224 0.84 -2.60 24.36
C LEU A 224 0.44 -3.40 25.63
N LYS A 225 0.40 -2.77 26.79
CA LYS A 225 0.08 -3.46 28.07
C LYS A 225 -1.37 -3.94 28.17
N GLN A 226 -2.25 -3.48 27.29
CA GLN A 226 -3.67 -3.81 27.28
C GLN A 226 -3.97 -4.94 26.29
N CYS A 227 -3.04 -5.24 25.38
CA CYS A 227 -3.25 -6.16 24.28
C CYS A 227 -2.76 -7.57 24.63
N SER A 228 -3.45 -8.59 24.13
CA SER A 228 -3.06 -9.99 24.22
C SER A 228 -2.40 -10.41 22.91
N LEU A 229 -1.07 -10.59 22.92
CA LEU A 229 -0.28 -11.00 21.77
C LEU A 229 0.18 -12.44 21.96
N ASN A 230 0.01 -13.27 20.95
CA ASN A 230 0.29 -14.69 20.98
C ASN A 230 1.14 -15.09 19.77
N VAL A 231 2.31 -15.65 20.03
CA VAL A 231 3.19 -16.15 18.97
C VAL A 231 2.73 -17.55 18.57
N ALA A 232 2.60 -17.77 17.27
CA ALA A 232 2.33 -19.08 16.68
C ALA A 232 3.33 -19.33 15.53
N ASN A 233 3.73 -20.58 15.33
CA ASN A 233 4.70 -20.95 14.31
C ASN A 233 4.02 -21.69 13.16
N PRO A 234 4.62 -21.76 11.97
CA PRO A 234 4.15 -22.65 10.92
C PRO A 234 3.98 -24.09 11.45
N GLY A 235 2.83 -24.70 11.17
CA GLY A 235 2.42 -26.00 11.67
C GLY A 235 1.59 -25.95 12.96
N ASP A 236 1.54 -24.82 13.67
CA ASP A 236 0.67 -24.65 14.84
C ASP A 236 -0.80 -24.50 14.44
N HIS A 237 -1.69 -24.91 15.35
CA HIS A 237 -3.14 -24.80 15.22
C HIS A 237 -3.72 -23.86 16.28
N ILE A 238 -4.43 -22.83 15.84
CA ILE A 238 -5.09 -21.84 16.69
C ILE A 238 -6.59 -22.12 16.72
N LYS A 239 -7.14 -22.34 17.93
CA LYS A 239 -8.58 -22.56 18.13
C LYS A 239 -9.29 -21.26 18.45
N LEU A 240 -10.17 -20.82 17.54
CA LEU A 240 -10.97 -19.59 17.67
C LEU A 240 -12.46 -19.93 17.56
N GLY A 241 -13.09 -20.31 18.68
CA GLY A 241 -14.46 -20.82 18.68
C GLY A 241 -14.61 -22.06 17.82
N CYS A 242 -15.45 -21.99 16.78
CA CYS A 242 -15.65 -23.09 15.83
C CYS A 242 -14.53 -23.23 14.78
N PHE A 243 -13.58 -22.28 14.72
CA PHE A 243 -12.49 -22.29 13.76
C PHE A 243 -11.26 -23.01 14.32
N ASP A 244 -10.58 -23.75 13.45
CA ASP A 244 -9.27 -24.34 13.67
C ASP A 244 -8.35 -23.82 12.57
N VAL A 245 -7.45 -22.93 12.92
CA VAL A 245 -6.57 -22.22 11.97
C VAL A 245 -5.17 -22.78 12.05
N GLU A 246 -4.72 -23.41 10.98
CA GLU A 246 -3.36 -23.92 10.82
C GLU A 246 -2.52 -22.90 10.03
N LEU A 247 -1.33 -22.57 10.55
CA LEU A 247 -0.38 -21.69 9.90
C LEU A 247 0.53 -22.52 8.98
N ILE A 248 0.67 -22.09 7.72
CA ILE A 248 1.48 -22.80 6.71
C ILE A 248 2.55 -21.85 6.19
N HIS A 249 3.82 -22.23 6.26
CA HIS A 249 4.92 -21.40 5.79
C HIS A 249 4.81 -21.09 4.30
N VAL A 250 4.96 -19.80 3.95
CA VAL A 250 5.08 -19.32 2.57
C VAL A 250 6.26 -18.37 2.43
N ASN A 251 6.79 -18.25 1.21
CA ASN A 251 7.82 -17.25 0.92
C ASN A 251 7.17 -15.91 0.57
N HIS A 252 7.73 -14.85 1.11
CA HIS A 252 7.39 -13.48 0.75
C HIS A 252 8.63 -12.56 0.83
N SER A 253 8.45 -11.25 0.73
CA SER A 253 9.56 -10.27 0.88
C SER A 253 9.95 -9.99 2.34
N ILE A 254 9.21 -10.52 3.29
CA ILE A 254 9.50 -10.46 4.73
C ILE A 254 9.54 -11.89 5.30
N PRO A 255 10.44 -12.20 6.26
CA PRO A 255 10.45 -13.49 6.93
C PRO A 255 9.14 -13.81 7.65
N ASP A 256 8.94 -15.10 7.94
CA ASP A 256 7.83 -15.62 8.74
C ASP A 256 6.43 -15.40 8.15
N ALA A 257 6.29 -15.14 6.85
CA ALA A 257 4.99 -15.08 6.21
C ALA A 257 4.30 -16.44 6.18
N VAL A 258 2.97 -16.45 6.40
CA VAL A 258 2.16 -17.67 6.45
C VAL A 258 0.89 -17.55 5.63
N ALA A 259 0.51 -18.66 4.98
CA ALA A 259 -0.85 -18.92 4.56
C ALA A 259 -1.64 -19.56 5.71
N LEU A 260 -2.95 -19.43 5.69
CA LEU A 260 -3.84 -19.93 6.72
C LEU A 260 -4.78 -21.00 6.13
N ALA A 261 -4.79 -22.21 6.74
CA ALA A 261 -5.83 -23.20 6.47
C ALA A 261 -6.89 -23.12 7.59
N ILE A 262 -8.01 -22.50 7.28
CA ILE A 262 -9.10 -22.20 8.21
C ILE A 262 -10.14 -23.31 8.10
N LYS A 263 -10.17 -24.23 9.08
CA LYS A 263 -11.15 -25.31 9.18
C LYS A 263 -12.38 -24.82 9.94
N SER A 264 -13.54 -25.03 9.39
CA SER A 264 -14.85 -24.71 9.97
C SER A 264 -15.83 -25.85 9.78
N PRO A 265 -17.02 -25.82 10.41
CA PRO A 265 -18.09 -26.78 10.14
C PRO A 265 -18.55 -26.85 8.67
N ALA A 266 -18.36 -25.78 7.89
CA ALA A 266 -18.68 -25.73 6.47
C ALA A 266 -17.61 -26.38 5.57
N GLY A 267 -16.37 -26.48 6.03
CA GLY A 267 -15.23 -27.01 5.29
C GLY A 267 -13.94 -26.21 5.54
N THR A 268 -12.90 -26.54 4.80
CA THR A 268 -11.59 -25.89 4.89
C THR A 268 -11.46 -24.79 3.85
N VAL A 269 -11.12 -23.58 4.27
CA VAL A 269 -10.75 -22.47 3.41
C VAL A 269 -9.26 -22.23 3.54
N ILE A 270 -8.57 -22.00 2.43
CA ILE A 270 -7.18 -21.55 2.43
C ILE A 270 -7.16 -20.07 2.05
N GLN A 271 -6.55 -19.24 2.90
CA GLN A 271 -6.17 -17.86 2.58
C GLN A 271 -4.67 -17.80 2.44
N THR A 272 -4.16 -17.45 1.26
CA THR A 272 -2.72 -17.55 0.97
C THR A 272 -1.88 -16.55 1.75
N GLY A 273 -2.48 -15.44 2.24
CA GLY A 273 -1.71 -14.25 2.53
C GLY A 273 -0.94 -13.83 1.27
N ASP A 274 0.08 -13.05 1.43
CA ASP A 274 0.99 -12.67 0.35
C ASP A 274 2.06 -13.74 0.18
N PHE A 275 2.27 -14.21 -1.04
CA PHE A 275 3.18 -15.31 -1.26
C PHE A 275 3.86 -15.28 -2.63
N LYS A 276 4.99 -15.97 -2.71
CA LYS A 276 5.63 -16.43 -3.95
C LYS A 276 6.14 -17.87 -3.77
N ILE A 277 6.58 -18.51 -4.84
CA ILE A 277 7.25 -19.80 -4.79
C ILE A 277 8.74 -19.58 -5.06
N ASP A 278 9.52 -19.37 -4.00
CA ASP A 278 10.97 -19.23 -4.09
C ASP A 278 11.64 -20.57 -3.74
N THR A 279 12.28 -21.19 -4.73
CA THR A 279 12.97 -22.47 -4.56
C THR A 279 14.39 -22.33 -4.01
N THR A 280 14.90 -21.12 -3.91
CA THR A 280 16.24 -20.79 -3.40
C THR A 280 16.18 -19.60 -2.43
N PRO A 281 15.31 -19.64 -1.40
CA PRO A 281 15.14 -18.52 -0.49
C PRO A 281 16.42 -18.21 0.28
N ILE A 282 16.51 -17.01 0.82
CA ILE A 282 17.70 -16.55 1.55
C ILE A 282 17.78 -17.21 2.92
N ASP A 283 16.67 -17.33 3.61
CA ASP A 283 16.54 -17.88 4.95
C ASP A 283 16.47 -19.42 4.99
N GLY A 284 16.48 -20.08 3.82
CA GLY A 284 16.46 -21.54 3.69
C GLY A 284 15.09 -22.20 3.81
N GLY A 285 14.04 -21.46 4.16
CA GLY A 285 12.66 -21.97 4.26
C GLY A 285 11.94 -21.88 2.90
N VAL A 286 11.62 -23.02 2.29
CA VAL A 286 10.79 -23.07 1.06
C VAL A 286 9.32 -23.16 1.47
N ILE A 287 8.43 -22.54 0.70
CA ILE A 287 6.98 -22.66 0.88
C ILE A 287 6.56 -24.14 1.05
N ASP A 288 5.70 -24.42 2.03
CA ASP A 288 5.26 -25.80 2.32
C ASP A 288 4.22 -26.30 1.30
N ILE A 289 4.72 -26.55 0.08
CA ILE A 289 3.93 -27.13 -1.02
C ILE A 289 3.38 -28.52 -0.63
N ALA A 290 4.10 -29.27 0.20
CA ALA A 290 3.69 -30.61 0.61
C ALA A 290 2.41 -30.53 1.45
N ARG A 291 2.36 -29.65 2.45
CA ARG A 291 1.18 -29.46 3.28
C ARG A 291 -0.01 -28.88 2.48
N LEU A 292 0.24 -27.89 1.63
CA LEU A 292 -0.80 -27.33 0.74
C LEU A 292 -1.39 -28.41 -0.19
N SER A 293 -0.56 -29.28 -0.76
CA SER A 293 -1.00 -30.39 -1.61
C SER A 293 -1.79 -31.46 -0.82
N GLN A 294 -1.38 -31.73 0.42
CA GLN A 294 -2.11 -32.65 1.31
C GLN A 294 -3.51 -32.09 1.60
N LEU A 295 -3.64 -30.81 1.94
CA LEU A 295 -4.94 -30.16 2.13
C LEU A 295 -5.81 -30.23 0.87
N GLY A 296 -5.21 -30.08 -0.32
CA GLY A 296 -5.89 -30.27 -1.59
C GLY A 296 -6.43 -31.69 -1.79
N THR A 297 -5.80 -32.70 -1.19
CA THR A 297 -6.26 -34.10 -1.18
C THR A 297 -7.33 -34.35 -0.12
N GLU A 298 -7.22 -33.68 1.03
CA GLU A 298 -8.21 -33.72 2.11
C GLU A 298 -9.53 -33.03 1.69
N GLY A 299 -9.47 -32.03 0.80
CA GLY A 299 -10.59 -31.28 0.25
C GLY A 299 -10.63 -29.83 0.74
N VAL A 300 -10.43 -28.89 -0.19
CA VAL A 300 -10.49 -27.46 0.03
C VAL A 300 -11.82 -26.91 -0.49
N LEU A 301 -12.61 -26.30 0.40
CA LEU A 301 -13.88 -25.67 0.06
C LEU A 301 -13.65 -24.41 -0.78
N ALA A 302 -12.76 -23.52 -0.36
CA ALA A 302 -12.41 -22.32 -1.09
C ALA A 302 -10.94 -21.95 -0.94
N LEU A 303 -10.40 -21.31 -1.98
CA LEU A 303 -9.08 -20.66 -1.97
C LEU A 303 -9.28 -19.15 -2.14
N LEU A 304 -8.83 -18.37 -1.16
CA LEU A 304 -8.63 -16.93 -1.25
C LEU A 304 -7.16 -16.69 -1.61
N SER A 305 -6.89 -16.12 -2.78
CA SER A 305 -5.53 -16.04 -3.31
C SER A 305 -5.12 -14.62 -3.65
N ASP A 306 -3.92 -14.25 -3.21
CA ASP A 306 -3.20 -13.04 -3.63
C ASP A 306 -3.28 -12.86 -5.15
N SER A 307 -3.55 -11.63 -5.59
CA SER A 307 -3.70 -11.29 -7.01
C SER A 307 -2.74 -10.23 -7.50
N THR A 308 -1.87 -9.69 -6.64
CA THR A 308 -1.02 -8.51 -6.91
C THR A 308 -0.23 -8.63 -8.22
N ASN A 309 0.38 -9.78 -8.48
CA ASN A 309 1.14 -10.03 -9.70
C ASN A 309 0.42 -10.91 -10.74
N ALA A 310 -0.89 -11.08 -10.64
CA ALA A 310 -1.65 -11.92 -11.57
C ALA A 310 -1.56 -11.48 -13.04
N ALA A 311 -1.20 -10.22 -13.30
CA ALA A 311 -0.97 -9.71 -14.66
C ALA A 311 0.41 -10.07 -15.23
N LYS A 312 1.40 -10.40 -14.36
CA LYS A 312 2.78 -10.71 -14.79
C LYS A 312 2.92 -12.16 -15.21
N PRO A 313 3.43 -12.45 -16.42
CA PRO A 313 3.65 -13.82 -16.88
C PRO A 313 4.86 -14.46 -16.18
N GLY A 314 4.94 -15.78 -16.22
CA GLY A 314 6.07 -16.55 -15.70
C GLY A 314 6.07 -16.70 -14.18
N PHE A 315 7.26 -16.73 -13.63
CA PHE A 315 7.56 -16.90 -12.20
C PHE A 315 8.21 -15.66 -11.62
N THR A 316 8.04 -15.46 -10.34
CA THR A 316 8.78 -14.45 -9.58
C THR A 316 10.19 -14.97 -9.29
N GLU A 317 11.18 -14.13 -9.52
CA GLU A 317 12.58 -14.50 -9.27
C GLU A 317 12.89 -14.61 -7.78
N SER A 318 13.99 -15.33 -7.44
CA SER A 318 14.47 -15.42 -6.07
C SER A 318 15.09 -14.10 -5.60
N GLU A 319 14.86 -13.74 -4.34
CA GLU A 319 15.48 -12.58 -3.70
C GLU A 319 17.02 -12.68 -3.68
N ARG A 320 17.58 -13.89 -3.75
CA ARG A 320 19.04 -14.13 -3.86
C ARG A 320 19.69 -13.40 -5.05
N LYS A 321 18.95 -13.28 -6.18
CA LYS A 321 19.42 -12.56 -7.37
C LYS A 321 19.72 -11.08 -7.10
N VAL A 322 18.95 -10.46 -6.21
CA VAL A 322 19.19 -9.07 -5.80
C VAL A 322 20.54 -8.93 -5.09
N GLY A 323 20.91 -9.89 -4.24
CA GLY A 323 22.22 -9.93 -3.57
C GLY A 323 23.39 -9.98 -4.55
N GLU A 324 23.30 -10.83 -5.59
CA GLU A 324 24.30 -10.92 -6.66
C GLU A 324 24.42 -9.58 -7.42
N THR A 325 23.30 -8.94 -7.64
CA THR A 325 23.25 -7.62 -8.27
C THR A 325 23.90 -6.56 -7.37
N PHE A 326 23.61 -6.57 -6.06
CA PHE A 326 24.26 -5.66 -5.11
C PHE A 326 25.77 -5.85 -5.09
N GLU A 327 26.29 -7.07 -5.07
CA GLU A 327 27.72 -7.31 -5.13
C GLU A 327 28.34 -6.66 -6.38
N THR A 328 27.72 -6.83 -7.54
CA THR A 328 28.16 -6.23 -8.79
C THR A 328 28.11 -4.71 -8.75
N GLN A 329 27.00 -4.11 -8.29
CA GLN A 329 26.85 -2.66 -8.23
C GLN A 329 27.78 -2.01 -7.18
N PHE A 330 27.98 -2.65 -6.03
CA PHE A 330 28.87 -2.16 -4.99
C PHE A 330 30.34 -2.17 -5.44
N ARG A 331 30.75 -3.19 -6.21
CA ARG A 331 32.09 -3.23 -6.83
C ARG A 331 32.26 -2.15 -7.91
N LYS A 332 31.21 -1.89 -8.71
CA LYS A 332 31.19 -0.81 -9.71
C LYS A 332 31.30 0.57 -9.04
N ALA A 333 30.70 0.74 -7.88
CA ALA A 333 30.76 1.96 -7.08
C ALA A 333 32.03 2.10 -6.24
N ASN A 334 33.15 1.48 -6.66
CA ASN A 334 34.42 1.61 -5.95
C ASN A 334 34.88 3.08 -5.93
N GLY A 335 35.38 3.53 -4.77
CA GLY A 335 35.78 4.94 -4.55
C GLY A 335 34.60 5.89 -4.26
N ARG A 336 33.35 5.42 -4.20
CA ARG A 336 32.15 6.23 -4.01
C ARG A 336 31.41 5.86 -2.72
N ARG A 337 30.64 6.82 -2.19
CA ARG A 337 29.65 6.56 -1.16
C ARG A 337 28.41 5.91 -1.80
N LEU A 338 27.93 4.84 -1.16
CA LEU A 338 26.73 4.13 -1.57
C LEU A 338 25.52 4.60 -0.73
N ILE A 339 24.40 4.82 -1.39
CA ILE A 339 23.12 5.10 -0.74
C ILE A 339 22.10 4.12 -1.35
N VAL A 340 21.53 3.24 -0.52
CA VAL A 340 20.58 2.23 -0.97
C VAL A 340 19.22 2.50 -0.35
N ALA A 341 18.23 2.83 -1.18
CA ALA A 341 16.86 3.02 -0.74
C ALA A 341 16.07 1.72 -0.93
N THR A 342 15.41 1.27 0.13
CA THR A 342 14.59 0.05 0.12
C THR A 342 13.39 0.19 1.06
N PHE A 343 12.45 -0.74 0.99
CA PHE A 343 11.38 -0.85 1.98
C PHE A 343 11.96 -1.24 3.34
N ALA A 344 11.48 -0.58 4.39
CA ALA A 344 11.94 -0.85 5.76
C ALA A 344 11.67 -2.30 6.20
N SER A 345 10.57 -2.88 5.73
CA SER A 345 10.13 -4.24 6.04
C SER A 345 10.86 -5.33 5.26
N ASN A 346 11.63 -5.00 4.20
CA ASN A 346 12.35 -6.01 3.45
C ASN A 346 13.67 -6.39 4.14
N ILE A 347 13.52 -7.18 5.20
CA ILE A 347 14.59 -7.62 6.10
C ILE A 347 15.65 -8.41 5.36
N HIS A 348 15.27 -9.28 4.45
CA HIS A 348 16.18 -10.08 3.62
C HIS A 348 17.11 -9.20 2.79
N ARG A 349 16.57 -8.13 2.19
CA ARG A 349 17.35 -7.18 1.39
C ARG A 349 18.32 -6.38 2.24
N VAL A 350 17.87 -5.94 3.42
CA VAL A 350 18.74 -5.26 4.38
C VAL A 350 19.90 -6.16 4.79
N GLN A 351 19.65 -7.46 5.07
CA GLN A 351 20.72 -8.42 5.36
C GLN A 351 21.72 -8.55 4.21
N GLN A 352 21.24 -8.69 2.96
CA GLN A 352 22.11 -8.78 1.80
C GLN A 352 22.99 -7.52 1.62
N ILE A 353 22.42 -6.34 1.85
CA ILE A 353 23.19 -5.07 1.80
C ILE A 353 24.29 -5.07 2.87
N ILE A 354 23.97 -5.52 4.09
CA ILE A 354 24.94 -5.62 5.20
C ILE A 354 26.05 -6.62 4.86
N ASP A 355 25.72 -7.79 4.36
CA ASP A 355 26.68 -8.84 4.00
C ASP A 355 27.65 -8.40 2.90
N VAL A 356 27.13 -7.74 1.86
CA VAL A 356 27.96 -7.19 0.78
C VAL A 356 28.82 -6.03 1.31
N ALA A 357 28.28 -5.16 2.18
CA ALA A 357 29.06 -4.09 2.79
C ALA A 357 30.20 -4.65 3.67
N GLU A 358 29.93 -5.70 4.45
CA GLU A 358 30.95 -6.40 5.26
C GLU A 358 32.06 -6.96 4.38
N SER A 359 31.72 -7.67 3.31
CA SER A 359 32.70 -8.29 2.39
C SER A 359 33.64 -7.28 1.73
N LEU A 360 33.18 -6.03 1.55
CA LEU A 360 33.94 -4.93 0.96
C LEU A 360 34.57 -4.00 2.00
N GLY A 361 34.50 -4.34 3.29
CA GLY A 361 35.05 -3.55 4.39
C GLY A 361 34.43 -2.15 4.51
N ARG A 362 33.14 -2.02 4.22
CA ARG A 362 32.39 -0.77 4.32
C ARG A 362 31.60 -0.72 5.64
N LYS A 363 31.36 0.46 6.15
CA LYS A 363 30.47 0.73 7.29
C LYS A 363 29.07 1.02 6.79
N VAL A 364 28.07 0.62 7.57
CA VAL A 364 26.64 0.79 7.25
C VAL A 364 26.03 1.80 8.21
N ALA A 365 25.29 2.77 7.69
CA ALA A 365 24.46 3.67 8.48
C ALA A 365 22.99 3.54 8.03
N LEU A 366 22.08 3.58 8.98
CA LEU A 366 20.64 3.57 8.72
C LEU A 366 20.09 4.99 8.73
N SER A 367 19.13 5.28 7.86
CA SER A 367 18.45 6.58 7.78
C SER A 367 16.95 6.40 7.51
N GLY A 368 16.16 6.68 8.53
CA GLY A 368 14.71 6.54 8.53
C GLY A 368 14.21 5.79 9.77
N ARG A 369 13.31 6.41 10.54
CA ARG A 369 12.84 5.86 11.82
C ARG A 369 12.24 4.46 11.69
N SER A 370 11.37 4.24 10.69
CA SER A 370 10.79 2.93 10.44
C SER A 370 11.84 1.86 10.15
N LEU A 371 12.87 2.19 9.35
CA LEU A 371 13.95 1.26 9.04
C LEU A 371 14.80 0.95 10.29
N GLU A 372 15.14 1.95 11.08
CA GLU A 372 15.90 1.78 12.33
C GLU A 372 15.13 0.88 13.31
N ASN A 373 13.81 1.11 13.48
CA ASN A 373 12.96 0.31 14.35
C ASN A 373 12.86 -1.16 13.87
N VAL A 374 12.56 -1.37 12.59
CA VAL A 374 12.43 -2.73 12.03
C VAL A 374 13.74 -3.50 12.10
N VAL A 375 14.87 -2.87 11.75
CA VAL A 375 16.19 -3.51 11.81
C VAL A 375 16.57 -3.85 13.26
N SER A 376 16.28 -2.97 14.24
CA SER A 376 16.53 -3.23 15.65
C SER A 376 15.73 -4.45 16.14
N ILE A 377 14.43 -4.50 15.85
CA ILE A 377 13.55 -5.62 16.23
C ILE A 377 14.03 -6.92 15.57
N ALA A 378 14.31 -6.87 14.27
CA ALA A 378 14.75 -8.04 13.53
C ALA A 378 16.11 -8.56 14.01
N ALA A 379 17.04 -7.67 14.39
CA ALA A 379 18.33 -8.04 14.95
C ALA A 379 18.21 -8.65 16.36
N GLU A 380 17.40 -8.04 17.25
CA GLU A 380 17.12 -8.57 18.59
C GLU A 380 16.50 -9.96 18.54
N MET A 381 15.69 -10.23 17.53
CA MET A 381 15.03 -11.52 17.31
C MET A 381 15.89 -12.52 16.51
N GLY A 382 17.05 -12.11 15.99
CA GLY A 382 17.97 -12.95 15.23
C GLY A 382 17.61 -13.17 13.76
N TYR A 383 16.72 -12.34 13.18
CA TYR A 383 16.40 -12.36 11.74
C TYR A 383 17.41 -11.56 10.90
N ILE A 384 18.15 -10.65 11.51
CA ILE A 384 19.27 -9.92 10.90
C ILE A 384 20.53 -10.17 11.73
N ARG A 385 21.60 -10.59 11.05
CA ARG A 385 22.96 -10.64 11.62
C ARG A 385 23.66 -9.31 11.35
N ILE A 386 24.02 -8.62 12.40
CA ILE A 386 24.80 -7.38 12.31
C ILE A 386 26.21 -7.68 12.85
N PRO A 387 27.24 -7.74 11.99
CA PRO A 387 28.60 -7.94 12.43
C PRO A 387 29.09 -6.79 13.32
N ASP A 388 29.96 -7.11 14.31
CA ASP A 388 30.46 -6.13 15.26
C ASP A 388 31.14 -4.93 14.57
N GLY A 389 30.72 -3.75 14.94
CA GLY A 389 31.28 -2.50 14.46
C GLY A 389 31.01 -2.17 12.98
N ILE A 390 30.16 -2.92 12.26
CA ILE A 390 29.76 -2.55 10.89
C ILE A 390 28.74 -1.42 10.91
N LEU A 391 27.77 -1.48 11.84
CA LEU A 391 26.74 -0.46 11.96
C LEU A 391 27.28 0.76 12.72
N ILE A 392 27.10 1.94 12.12
CA ILE A 392 27.50 3.23 12.69
C ILE A 392 26.29 4.17 12.75
N GLY A 393 26.29 5.06 13.73
CA GLY A 393 25.25 6.11 13.79
C GLY A 393 25.35 7.07 12.61
N ILE A 394 24.21 7.50 12.09
CA ILE A 394 24.13 8.44 10.96
C ILE A 394 24.89 9.76 11.22
N ASP A 395 25.03 10.19 12.47
CA ASP A 395 25.78 11.37 12.88
C ASP A 395 27.31 11.18 12.75
N SER A 396 27.78 9.95 12.60
CA SER A 396 29.18 9.60 12.52
C SER A 396 29.70 9.40 11.09
N ILE A 397 28.85 9.47 10.07
CA ILE A 397 29.24 9.19 8.66
C ILE A 397 30.40 10.06 8.18
N ASN A 398 30.47 11.33 8.61
CA ASN A 398 31.53 12.27 8.22
C ASN A 398 32.94 11.91 8.78
N ARG A 399 33.03 10.90 9.66
CA ARG A 399 34.28 10.40 10.19
C ARG A 399 34.91 9.32 9.30
N TYR A 400 34.20 8.87 8.29
CA TYR A 400 34.64 7.78 7.41
C TYR A 400 34.81 8.29 5.97
N PRO A 401 35.77 7.77 5.22
CA PRO A 401 35.89 8.07 3.78
C PRO A 401 34.64 7.61 3.01
N ALA A 402 34.29 8.32 1.95
CA ALA A 402 33.13 8.04 1.15
C ALA A 402 33.08 6.60 0.62
N ASP A 403 34.20 6.07 0.17
CA ASP A 403 34.35 4.71 -0.34
C ASP A 403 34.21 3.62 0.75
N LYS A 404 34.13 4.00 2.00
CA LYS A 404 33.91 3.11 3.15
C LYS A 404 32.49 3.21 3.72
N LEU A 405 31.58 3.88 3.03
CA LEU A 405 30.23 4.12 3.54
C LEU A 405 29.15 3.48 2.64
N VAL A 406 28.17 2.88 3.30
CA VAL A 406 26.86 2.51 2.76
C VAL A 406 25.78 3.12 3.66
N ILE A 407 24.86 3.87 3.09
CA ILE A 407 23.70 4.40 3.80
C ILE A 407 22.46 3.64 3.30
N ILE A 408 21.80 2.89 4.17
CA ILE A 408 20.51 2.27 3.87
C ILE A 408 19.42 3.25 4.29
N THR A 409 18.49 3.55 3.40
CA THR A 409 17.49 4.61 3.63
C THR A 409 16.09 4.20 3.21
N THR A 410 15.09 4.84 3.83
CA THR A 410 13.68 4.79 3.37
C THR A 410 13.44 5.79 2.25
N GLY A 411 12.28 5.72 1.59
CA GLY A 411 11.88 6.66 0.54
C GLY A 411 12.05 6.11 -0.87
N SER A 412 12.06 4.80 -1.00
CA SER A 412 12.12 4.12 -2.31
C SER A 412 10.88 4.36 -3.20
N GLN A 413 9.78 4.83 -2.63
CA GLN A 413 8.54 5.18 -3.32
C GLN A 413 8.41 6.68 -3.63
N GLY A 414 9.42 7.48 -3.26
CA GLY A 414 9.43 8.92 -3.49
C GLY A 414 8.47 9.69 -2.57
N GLU A 415 8.07 9.10 -1.44
CA GLU A 415 7.14 9.69 -0.49
C GLU A 415 7.70 11.01 0.06
N PRO A 416 6.93 12.09 0.06
CA PRO A 416 7.30 13.31 0.74
C PRO A 416 7.67 13.02 2.20
N MET A 417 8.66 13.73 2.75
CA MET A 417 9.16 13.55 4.12
C MET A 417 9.97 12.27 4.38
N SER A 418 10.04 11.32 3.45
CA SER A 418 10.94 10.16 3.58
C SER A 418 12.42 10.58 3.58
N ALA A 419 13.30 9.70 4.03
CA ALA A 419 14.71 10.07 4.16
C ALA A 419 15.38 10.34 2.79
N LEU A 420 15.17 9.49 1.77
CA LEU A 420 15.70 9.71 0.41
C LEU A 420 15.14 10.97 -0.24
N TYR A 421 13.81 11.21 -0.10
CA TYR A 421 13.17 12.43 -0.62
C TYR A 421 13.88 13.67 -0.06
N ARG A 422 14.02 13.74 1.28
CA ARG A 422 14.71 14.88 1.92
C ARG A 422 16.18 15.01 1.52
N MET A 423 16.87 13.89 1.23
CA MET A 423 18.23 13.93 0.68
C MET A 423 18.22 14.52 -0.74
N ALA A 424 17.32 14.09 -1.59
CA ALA A 424 17.18 14.55 -2.97
C ALA A 424 16.83 16.05 -3.07
N PHE A 425 16.03 16.56 -2.15
CA PHE A 425 15.63 17.98 -2.10
C PHE A 425 16.48 18.82 -1.15
N SER A 426 17.64 18.29 -0.68
CA SER A 426 18.56 19.00 0.23
C SER A 426 17.95 19.42 1.57
N GLU A 427 16.92 18.70 2.02
CA GLU A 427 16.19 18.93 3.28
C GLU A 427 16.63 17.98 4.41
N HIS A 428 17.50 17.01 4.09
CA HIS A 428 17.94 16.04 5.09
C HIS A 428 19.04 16.62 5.99
N ARG A 429 18.80 16.58 7.31
CA ARG A 429 19.65 17.28 8.29
C ARG A 429 21.08 16.74 8.41
N ARG A 430 21.34 15.49 8.06
CA ARG A 430 22.60 14.76 8.32
C ARG A 430 23.30 14.31 7.06
N VAL A 431 22.58 14.09 5.98
CA VAL A 431 23.11 13.58 4.72
C VAL A 431 22.82 14.58 3.62
N ALA A 432 23.86 15.16 3.04
CA ALA A 432 23.78 15.90 1.78
C ALA A 432 24.24 14.97 0.65
N ILE A 433 23.54 15.00 -0.48
CA ILE A 433 23.98 14.31 -1.70
C ILE A 433 25.19 15.05 -2.25
N CYS A 434 26.20 14.29 -2.63
CA CYS A 434 27.42 14.82 -3.22
C CYS A 434 27.55 14.39 -4.68
N PRO A 435 28.20 15.20 -5.52
CA PRO A 435 28.64 14.73 -6.83
C PRO A 435 29.46 13.46 -6.66
N ASN A 436 29.17 12.44 -7.48
CA ASN A 436 29.84 11.13 -7.39
C ASN A 436 29.28 10.16 -6.33
N ASP A 437 28.18 10.49 -5.60
CA ASP A 437 27.45 9.46 -4.85
C ASP A 437 26.85 8.43 -5.79
N TYR A 438 26.76 7.20 -5.32
CA TYR A 438 26.12 6.10 -6.06
C TYR A 438 24.85 5.70 -5.33
N VAL A 439 23.69 6.02 -5.93
CA VAL A 439 22.39 5.80 -5.31
C VAL A 439 21.70 4.61 -5.99
N ILE A 440 21.26 3.63 -5.21
CA ILE A 440 20.50 2.48 -5.68
C ILE A 440 19.08 2.57 -5.11
N ILE A 441 18.07 2.65 -5.97
CA ILE A 441 16.66 2.56 -5.57
C ILE A 441 16.23 1.11 -5.78
N SER A 442 16.23 0.36 -4.69
CA SER A 442 15.96 -1.08 -4.66
C SER A 442 14.48 -1.35 -4.36
N ALA A 443 13.62 -0.82 -5.23
CA ALA A 443 12.17 -1.00 -5.19
C ALA A 443 11.56 -0.75 -6.58
N THR A 444 10.45 -1.43 -6.87
CA THR A 444 9.55 -1.08 -7.97
C THR A 444 8.56 -0.03 -7.47
N PRO A 445 8.29 1.05 -8.20
CA PRO A 445 7.23 1.97 -7.84
C PRO A 445 5.87 1.24 -7.72
N ILE A 446 5.19 1.44 -6.62
CA ILE A 446 3.78 1.05 -6.48
C ILE A 446 2.98 1.85 -7.50
N PRO A 447 1.97 1.25 -8.17
CA PRO A 447 1.13 1.97 -9.13
C PRO A 447 0.61 3.29 -8.56
N GLY A 448 0.87 4.40 -9.28
CA GLY A 448 0.58 5.77 -8.83
C GLY A 448 1.80 6.55 -8.34
N ASN A 449 2.86 5.89 -7.88
CA ASN A 449 4.06 6.55 -7.34
C ASN A 449 5.15 6.84 -8.39
N GLU A 450 4.97 6.42 -9.65
CA GLU A 450 5.97 6.54 -10.71
C GLU A 450 6.47 7.97 -10.90
N LYS A 451 5.55 8.96 -10.81
CA LYS A 451 5.89 10.38 -10.95
C LYS A 451 6.71 10.90 -9.77
N MET A 452 6.40 10.44 -8.56
CA MET A 452 7.13 10.85 -7.35
C MET A 452 8.54 10.26 -7.35
N VAL A 453 8.67 8.98 -7.65
CA VAL A 453 9.98 8.32 -7.80
C VAL A 453 10.79 8.99 -8.91
N GLY A 454 10.18 9.28 -10.06
CA GLY A 454 10.84 10.00 -11.16
C GLY A 454 11.39 11.35 -10.74
N LYS A 455 10.65 12.14 -9.96
CA LYS A 455 11.12 13.43 -9.43
C LYS A 455 12.34 13.26 -8.51
N VAL A 456 12.31 12.27 -7.62
CA VAL A 456 13.45 11.99 -6.72
C VAL A 456 14.69 11.61 -7.54
N VAL A 457 14.55 10.76 -8.55
CA VAL A 457 15.65 10.39 -9.46
C VAL A 457 16.22 11.62 -10.15
N ASP A 458 15.37 12.49 -10.71
CA ASP A 458 15.80 13.70 -11.39
C ASP A 458 16.57 14.65 -10.47
N GLU A 459 16.10 14.85 -9.23
CA GLU A 459 16.79 15.71 -8.25
C GLU A 459 18.14 15.14 -7.81
N LEU A 460 18.25 13.82 -7.63
CA LEU A 460 19.52 13.15 -7.34
C LEU A 460 20.53 13.32 -8.48
N LEU A 461 20.08 13.13 -9.73
CA LEU A 461 20.91 13.33 -10.93
C LEU A 461 21.37 14.78 -11.07
N LYS A 462 20.51 15.77 -10.79
CA LYS A 462 20.88 17.21 -10.78
C LYS A 462 21.98 17.53 -9.77
N GLN A 463 22.03 16.81 -8.64
CA GLN A 463 23.09 16.97 -7.65
C GLN A 463 24.39 16.23 -8.04
N GLY A 464 24.42 15.56 -9.18
CA GLY A 464 25.60 14.86 -9.73
C GLY A 464 25.77 13.41 -9.24
N ALA A 465 24.79 12.83 -8.58
CA ALA A 465 24.80 11.42 -8.21
C ALA A 465 24.58 10.53 -9.43
N GLU A 466 25.18 9.34 -9.45
CA GLU A 466 24.78 8.27 -10.36
C GLU A 466 23.65 7.47 -9.70
N VAL A 467 22.52 7.30 -10.41
CA VAL A 467 21.33 6.66 -9.86
C VAL A 467 21.03 5.36 -10.62
N VAL A 468 20.89 4.26 -9.89
CA VAL A 468 20.50 2.95 -10.38
C VAL A 468 19.13 2.59 -9.82
N TYR A 469 18.23 2.14 -10.68
CA TYR A 469 16.87 1.73 -10.30
C TYR A 469 16.40 0.55 -11.16
N GLU A 470 15.28 -0.07 -10.81
CA GLU A 470 14.77 -1.35 -11.34
C GLU A 470 14.84 -1.48 -12.88
N LYS A 471 14.51 -0.41 -13.63
CA LYS A 471 14.54 -0.46 -15.10
C LYS A 471 15.93 -0.65 -15.71
N MET A 472 16.97 -0.50 -14.91
CA MET A 472 18.36 -0.59 -15.36
C MET A 472 19.02 -1.92 -14.98
N TYR A 473 18.67 -2.46 -13.81
CA TYR A 473 19.27 -3.68 -13.23
C TYR A 473 18.25 -4.39 -12.34
N ASP A 474 18.46 -5.69 -12.11
CA ASP A 474 17.63 -6.52 -11.22
C ASP A 474 17.92 -6.18 -9.73
N VAL A 475 17.69 -4.94 -9.33
CA VAL A 475 17.89 -4.46 -7.94
C VAL A 475 16.65 -4.67 -7.07
N HIS A 476 15.59 -5.23 -7.62
CA HIS A 476 14.35 -5.51 -6.91
C HIS A 476 13.69 -6.77 -7.47
N VAL A 477 13.16 -7.59 -6.56
CA VAL A 477 12.30 -8.73 -6.85
C VAL A 477 11.03 -8.59 -6.01
N SER A 478 9.88 -8.90 -6.63
CA SER A 478 8.58 -8.86 -5.95
C SER A 478 8.46 -9.97 -4.91
N GLY A 479 7.65 -9.72 -3.86
CA GLY A 479 7.24 -10.73 -2.89
C GLY A 479 6.03 -11.56 -3.34
N HIS A 480 5.35 -11.19 -4.45
CA HIS A 480 4.08 -11.79 -4.86
C HIS A 480 4.23 -12.72 -6.05
N ALA A 481 3.38 -13.75 -6.08
CA ALA A 481 3.33 -14.78 -7.09
C ALA A 481 2.92 -14.27 -8.47
N CYS A 482 3.68 -14.61 -9.51
CA CYS A 482 3.32 -14.42 -10.90
C CYS A 482 2.35 -15.51 -11.41
N GLN A 483 1.96 -15.46 -12.67
CA GLN A 483 0.89 -16.31 -13.23
C GLN A 483 1.10 -17.81 -13.04
N GLU A 484 2.32 -18.31 -13.24
CA GLU A 484 2.57 -19.74 -13.16
C GLU A 484 2.55 -20.24 -11.70
N GLU A 485 3.01 -19.42 -10.76
CA GLU A 485 2.96 -19.71 -9.32
C GLU A 485 1.51 -19.74 -8.81
N LEU A 486 0.68 -18.78 -9.24
CA LEU A 486 -0.76 -18.76 -8.95
C LEU A 486 -1.47 -20.01 -9.47
N LYS A 487 -1.14 -20.46 -10.69
CA LYS A 487 -1.68 -21.70 -11.27
C LYS A 487 -1.22 -22.94 -10.48
N ILE A 488 0.04 -22.97 -10.03
CA ILE A 488 0.55 -24.06 -9.18
C ILE A 488 -0.26 -24.09 -7.88
N MET A 489 -0.44 -22.97 -7.19
CA MET A 489 -1.21 -22.88 -5.95
C MET A 489 -2.64 -23.44 -6.14
N MET A 490 -3.34 -23.03 -7.17
CA MET A 490 -4.68 -23.53 -7.50
C MET A 490 -4.67 -25.04 -7.81
N SER A 491 -3.64 -25.53 -8.51
CA SER A 491 -3.55 -26.91 -8.95
C SER A 491 -3.24 -27.87 -7.80
N ILE A 492 -2.42 -27.46 -6.81
CA ILE A 492 -2.08 -28.30 -5.65
C ILE A 492 -3.19 -28.28 -4.61
N THR A 493 -3.85 -27.14 -4.38
CA THR A 493 -4.91 -26.99 -3.39
C THR A 493 -6.28 -27.48 -3.90
N LYS A 494 -6.48 -27.57 -5.21
CA LYS A 494 -7.70 -28.08 -5.89
C LYS A 494 -8.99 -27.55 -5.26
N PRO A 495 -9.16 -26.24 -5.11
CA PRO A 495 -10.29 -25.69 -4.39
C PRO A 495 -11.59 -25.90 -5.15
N LYS A 496 -12.69 -26.14 -4.43
CA LYS A 496 -14.02 -26.14 -5.04
C LYS A 496 -14.44 -24.77 -5.52
N TYR A 497 -14.17 -23.74 -4.69
CA TYR A 497 -14.44 -22.33 -5.01
C TYR A 497 -13.15 -21.52 -5.00
N PHE A 498 -13.13 -20.46 -5.81
CA PHE A 498 -12.00 -19.55 -5.93
C PHE A 498 -12.45 -18.09 -5.75
N ILE A 499 -11.76 -17.36 -4.88
CA ILE A 499 -11.98 -15.95 -4.63
C ILE A 499 -10.62 -15.24 -4.75
N PRO A 500 -10.39 -14.44 -5.81
CA PRO A 500 -9.19 -13.61 -5.90
C PRO A 500 -9.29 -12.49 -4.87
N VAL A 501 -8.21 -12.26 -4.12
CA VAL A 501 -8.09 -11.19 -3.12
C VAL A 501 -6.81 -10.41 -3.33
N HIS A 502 -6.61 -9.32 -2.58
CA HIS A 502 -5.40 -8.50 -2.57
C HIS A 502 -5.03 -7.95 -3.96
N GLY A 503 -5.63 -6.82 -4.32
CA GLY A 503 -5.34 -6.13 -5.58
C GLY A 503 -6.52 -5.37 -6.18
N GLU A 504 -6.18 -4.51 -7.12
CA GLU A 504 -7.16 -3.76 -7.92
C GLU A 504 -7.99 -4.69 -8.83
N GLN A 505 -9.10 -4.18 -9.34
CA GLN A 505 -10.04 -4.93 -10.20
C GLN A 505 -9.35 -5.60 -11.41
N LYS A 506 -8.30 -4.98 -11.97
CA LYS A 506 -7.52 -5.56 -13.07
C LYS A 506 -6.79 -6.84 -12.64
N HIS A 507 -6.27 -6.87 -11.42
CA HIS A 507 -5.54 -8.00 -10.83
C HIS A 507 -6.51 -9.14 -10.49
N LEU A 508 -7.62 -8.82 -9.80
CA LEU A 508 -8.66 -9.79 -9.41
C LEU A 508 -9.25 -10.49 -10.65
N ARG A 509 -9.60 -9.72 -11.69
CA ARG A 509 -10.13 -10.29 -12.96
C ARG A 509 -9.11 -11.17 -13.67
N LYS A 510 -7.84 -10.77 -13.65
CA LYS A 510 -6.78 -11.56 -14.26
C LYS A 510 -6.60 -12.88 -13.54
N ASN A 511 -6.56 -12.87 -12.19
CA ASN A 511 -6.42 -14.06 -11.37
C ASN A 511 -7.64 -15.00 -11.55
N ALA A 512 -8.86 -14.46 -11.59
CA ALA A 512 -10.07 -15.22 -11.95
C ALA A 512 -9.98 -15.86 -13.34
N GLY A 513 -9.32 -15.20 -14.29
CA GLY A 513 -9.03 -15.75 -15.62
C GLY A 513 -8.05 -16.93 -15.58
N LEU A 514 -7.02 -16.85 -14.72
CA LEU A 514 -6.08 -17.94 -14.48
C LEU A 514 -6.80 -19.14 -13.85
N ALA A 515 -7.68 -18.91 -12.89
CA ALA A 515 -8.49 -19.96 -12.26
C ALA A 515 -9.33 -20.74 -13.30
N LYS A 516 -9.95 -20.04 -14.26
CA LYS A 516 -10.62 -20.68 -15.40
C LYS A 516 -9.68 -21.53 -16.23
N SER A 517 -8.45 -21.03 -16.49
CA SER A 517 -7.49 -21.72 -17.33
C SER A 517 -6.96 -23.03 -16.74
N VAL A 518 -6.94 -23.16 -15.41
CA VAL A 518 -6.58 -24.40 -14.70
C VAL A 518 -7.79 -25.33 -14.44
N GLY A 519 -8.98 -24.97 -14.96
CA GLY A 519 -10.15 -25.84 -14.96
C GLY A 519 -11.15 -25.60 -13.82
N ILE A 520 -11.03 -24.53 -13.03
CA ILE A 520 -12.05 -24.18 -12.03
C ILE A 520 -13.30 -23.68 -12.79
N PRO A 521 -14.50 -24.27 -12.55
CA PRO A 521 -15.70 -23.89 -13.26
C PRO A 521 -16.06 -22.41 -13.02
N PRO A 522 -16.48 -21.65 -14.05
CA PRO A 522 -16.77 -20.22 -13.91
C PRO A 522 -17.78 -19.87 -12.82
N GLN A 523 -18.78 -20.72 -12.58
CA GLN A 523 -19.77 -20.54 -11.52
C GLN A 523 -19.21 -20.74 -10.10
N ASN A 524 -18.01 -21.29 -9.99
CA ASN A 524 -17.30 -21.51 -8.74
C ASN A 524 -16.22 -20.42 -8.47
N ILE A 525 -16.13 -19.41 -9.36
CA ILE A 525 -15.20 -18.29 -9.23
C ILE A 525 -16.02 -17.04 -8.90
N LEU A 526 -15.75 -16.41 -7.77
CA LEU A 526 -16.46 -15.22 -7.33
C LEU A 526 -15.46 -14.09 -7.08
N ILE A 527 -15.64 -12.97 -7.77
CA ILE A 527 -14.95 -11.71 -7.49
C ILE A 527 -15.91 -10.89 -6.62
N ALA A 528 -15.49 -10.60 -5.40
CA ALA A 528 -16.25 -9.79 -4.46
C ALA A 528 -15.74 -8.34 -4.44
N ASP A 529 -16.47 -7.47 -3.74
CA ASP A 529 -16.07 -6.11 -3.42
C ASP A 529 -15.98 -5.93 -1.91
N ASN A 530 -15.27 -4.91 -1.44
CA ASN A 530 -15.31 -4.53 -0.03
C ASN A 530 -16.75 -4.25 0.41
N GLY A 531 -17.11 -4.67 1.62
CA GLY A 531 -18.46 -4.56 2.15
C GLY A 531 -19.41 -5.68 1.69
N LYS A 532 -19.00 -6.61 0.82
CA LYS A 532 -19.82 -7.76 0.44
C LYS A 532 -19.57 -8.95 1.35
N GLU A 533 -20.67 -9.55 1.80
CA GLU A 533 -20.67 -10.82 2.53
C GLU A 533 -20.84 -11.98 1.54
N VAL A 534 -19.89 -12.91 1.53
CA VAL A 534 -19.90 -14.13 0.71
C VAL A 534 -20.30 -15.32 1.56
N GLU A 535 -21.40 -15.97 1.22
CA GLU A 535 -21.84 -17.22 1.85
C GLU A 535 -21.27 -18.43 1.11
N LEU A 536 -20.62 -19.30 1.85
CA LEU A 536 -20.02 -20.55 1.39
C LEU A 536 -20.70 -21.75 2.06
N THR A 537 -21.13 -22.72 1.26
CA THR A 537 -21.54 -24.03 1.71
C THR A 537 -20.90 -25.11 0.84
N GLU A 538 -21.08 -26.38 1.21
CA GLU A 538 -20.62 -27.48 0.35
C GLU A 538 -21.20 -27.35 -1.08
N ASP A 539 -22.43 -26.81 -1.26
CA ASP A 539 -23.13 -26.82 -2.54
C ASP A 539 -23.12 -25.50 -3.32
N LYS A 540 -22.80 -24.37 -2.67
CA LYS A 540 -22.91 -23.04 -3.31
C LYS A 540 -21.94 -22.01 -2.75
N ILE A 541 -21.59 -21.06 -3.62
CA ILE A 541 -20.96 -19.77 -3.31
C ILE A 541 -21.88 -18.66 -3.83
N ARG A 542 -22.12 -17.62 -3.02
CA ARG A 542 -22.90 -16.45 -3.43
C ARG A 542 -22.62 -15.25 -2.55
N ILE A 543 -22.89 -14.06 -3.06
CA ILE A 543 -23.04 -12.86 -2.23
C ILE A 543 -24.37 -12.98 -1.48
N SER A 544 -24.33 -12.87 -0.15
CA SER A 544 -25.48 -13.06 0.75
C SER A 544 -25.98 -11.76 1.38
N GLY A 545 -25.15 -10.74 1.44
CA GLY A 545 -25.50 -9.47 2.06
C GLY A 545 -24.42 -8.41 1.89
N ASP A 546 -24.65 -7.31 2.56
CA ASP A 546 -23.71 -6.19 2.67
C ASP A 546 -23.41 -5.92 4.15
N VAL A 547 -22.17 -5.56 4.44
CA VAL A 547 -21.71 -5.13 5.76
C VAL A 547 -21.07 -3.75 5.67
N PRO A 548 -21.12 -2.93 6.74
CA PRO A 548 -20.35 -1.70 6.79
C PRO A 548 -18.87 -1.97 6.50
N ALA A 549 -18.35 -1.31 5.48
CA ALA A 549 -16.94 -1.31 5.11
C ALA A 549 -16.65 -0.02 4.36
N GLY A 550 -15.51 0.59 4.65
CA GLY A 550 -15.15 1.87 4.06
C GLY A 550 -13.72 2.25 4.37
N MET A 551 -13.43 3.52 4.13
CA MET A 551 -12.16 4.14 4.43
C MET A 551 -12.33 5.12 5.59
N VAL A 552 -11.47 5.01 6.59
CA VAL A 552 -11.36 5.97 7.68
C VAL A 552 -10.01 6.65 7.55
N PHE A 553 -10.02 7.97 7.43
CA PHE A 553 -8.81 8.77 7.25
C PHE A 553 -8.18 9.09 8.60
N VAL A 554 -6.85 9.03 8.64
CA VAL A 554 -6.04 9.44 9.78
C VAL A 554 -5.24 10.67 9.37
N ASP A 555 -5.34 11.74 10.15
CA ASP A 555 -4.63 13.01 9.93
C ASP A 555 -4.06 13.47 11.29
N GLY A 556 -2.76 13.36 11.47
CA GLY A 556 -2.10 13.62 12.75
C GLY A 556 -2.64 12.74 13.87
N SER A 557 -3.30 13.34 14.84
CA SER A 557 -3.96 12.63 15.96
C SER A 557 -5.44 12.34 15.71
N GLY A 558 -6.02 12.91 14.65
CA GLY A 558 -7.43 12.75 14.27
C GLY A 558 -7.66 11.42 13.55
N VAL A 559 -8.73 10.73 13.89
CA VAL A 559 -9.14 9.47 13.26
C VAL A 559 -10.61 9.57 12.90
N GLY A 560 -10.91 9.62 11.59
CA GLY A 560 -12.27 9.67 11.07
C GLY A 560 -12.95 11.05 11.13
N ASP A 561 -12.25 12.09 11.54
CA ASP A 561 -12.72 13.49 11.56
C ASP A 561 -12.56 14.19 10.20
N VAL A 562 -11.74 13.64 9.31
CA VAL A 562 -11.60 14.06 7.92
C VAL A 562 -12.56 13.26 7.05
N GLY A 563 -13.56 13.93 6.47
CA GLY A 563 -14.51 13.32 5.55
C GLY A 563 -14.38 13.88 4.13
N SER A 564 -15.23 13.41 3.22
CA SER A 564 -15.26 13.84 1.82
C SER A 564 -15.44 15.36 1.64
N VAL A 565 -16.14 16.02 2.56
CA VAL A 565 -16.33 17.48 2.56
C VAL A 565 -15.00 18.17 2.83
N VAL A 566 -14.26 17.74 3.86
CA VAL A 566 -12.96 18.30 4.23
C VAL A 566 -11.94 18.12 3.10
N LEU A 567 -11.88 16.92 2.50
CA LEU A 567 -10.98 16.66 1.36
C LEU A 567 -11.32 17.54 0.15
N ARG A 568 -12.60 17.69 -0.18
CA ARG A 568 -13.05 18.59 -1.25
C ARG A 568 -12.65 20.04 -0.98
N ASP A 569 -12.79 20.48 0.25
CA ASP A 569 -12.43 21.84 0.63
C ASP A 569 -10.91 22.05 0.58
N ARG A 570 -10.11 21.08 1.07
CA ARG A 570 -8.64 21.09 0.91
C ARG A 570 -8.21 21.12 -0.54
N LYS A 571 -8.86 20.31 -1.39
CA LYS A 571 -8.58 20.28 -2.83
C LYS A 571 -8.86 21.64 -3.46
N ARG A 572 -10.02 22.25 -3.17
CA ARG A 572 -10.40 23.57 -3.67
C ARG A 572 -9.44 24.67 -3.21
N LEU A 573 -9.04 24.63 -1.92
CA LEU A 573 -8.02 25.55 -1.39
C LEU A 573 -6.67 25.40 -2.08
N ALA A 574 -6.26 24.17 -2.40
CA ALA A 574 -4.99 23.89 -3.06
C ALA A 574 -4.99 24.30 -4.54
N GLU A 575 -6.11 24.14 -5.26
CA GLU A 575 -6.22 24.43 -6.69
C GLU A 575 -6.46 25.91 -6.96
N ASP A 576 -7.43 26.53 -6.29
CA ASP A 576 -7.95 27.87 -6.62
C ASP A 576 -7.77 28.91 -5.51
N GLY A 577 -7.36 28.49 -4.30
CA GLY A 577 -7.14 29.39 -3.18
C GLY A 577 -8.41 29.88 -2.49
N LEU A 578 -8.27 30.97 -1.71
CA LEU A 578 -9.29 31.49 -0.79
C LEU A 578 -9.49 32.98 -0.97
N ILE A 579 -10.76 33.41 -0.91
CA ILE A 579 -11.17 34.81 -0.76
C ILE A 579 -11.99 34.94 0.52
N ILE A 580 -11.59 35.85 1.41
CA ILE A 580 -12.32 36.16 2.64
C ILE A 580 -12.95 37.54 2.46
N ILE A 581 -14.23 37.65 2.77
CA ILE A 581 -14.98 38.93 2.77
C ILE A 581 -15.29 39.24 4.23
N VAL A 582 -14.80 40.36 4.75
CA VAL A 582 -15.01 40.78 6.14
C VAL A 582 -15.84 42.04 6.17
N ALA A 583 -16.97 42.02 6.86
CA ALA A 583 -17.82 43.18 7.09
C ALA A 583 -18.32 43.23 8.53
N THR A 584 -18.42 44.44 9.09
CA THR A 584 -19.05 44.69 10.41
C THR A 584 -20.34 45.48 10.18
N ILE A 585 -21.42 44.99 10.71
CA ILE A 585 -22.77 45.55 10.50
C ILE A 585 -23.41 45.82 11.86
N ASP A 586 -24.08 46.98 11.96
CA ASP A 586 -24.88 47.33 13.13
C ASP A 586 -26.13 46.43 13.19
N LYS A 587 -26.36 45.83 14.35
CA LYS A 587 -27.44 44.85 14.54
C LYS A 587 -28.84 45.48 14.50
N GLU A 588 -28.98 46.74 14.96
CA GLU A 588 -30.26 47.43 15.07
C GLU A 588 -30.63 48.13 13.76
N THR A 589 -29.70 48.82 13.15
CA THR A 589 -29.94 49.60 11.94
C THR A 589 -29.72 48.79 10.68
N GLY A 590 -28.79 47.84 10.70
CA GLY A 590 -28.34 47.08 9.53
C GLY A 590 -27.26 47.83 8.70
N ASP A 591 -26.76 48.95 9.22
CA ASP A 591 -25.74 49.76 8.53
C ASP A 591 -24.38 49.09 8.57
N VAL A 592 -23.60 49.21 7.48
CA VAL A 592 -22.22 48.71 7.42
C VAL A 592 -21.31 49.69 8.16
N LEU A 593 -20.82 49.29 9.33
CA LEU A 593 -19.94 50.09 10.16
C LEU A 593 -18.48 50.03 9.70
N SER A 594 -18.05 48.91 9.10
CA SER A 594 -16.69 48.75 8.56
C SER A 594 -16.63 47.63 7.50
N GLY A 595 -15.82 47.85 6.46
CA GLY A 595 -15.72 46.94 5.32
C GLY A 595 -16.75 47.27 4.23
N PRO A 596 -17.08 46.30 3.33
CA PRO A 596 -16.49 44.98 3.18
C PRO A 596 -15.03 45.03 2.73
N GLU A 597 -14.18 44.31 3.45
CA GLU A 597 -12.80 44.11 3.04
C GLU A 597 -12.67 42.73 2.37
N VAL A 598 -11.95 42.68 1.22
CA VAL A 598 -11.73 41.46 0.43
C VAL A 598 -10.28 41.07 0.53
N ILE A 599 -10.02 39.93 1.15
CA ILE A 599 -8.68 39.38 1.38
C ILE A 599 -8.51 38.13 0.53
N SER A 600 -7.45 38.07 -0.29
CA SER A 600 -7.11 36.92 -1.12
C SER A 600 -5.89 36.19 -0.58
N ARG A 601 -5.94 34.84 -0.59
CA ARG A 601 -4.82 33.94 -0.28
C ARG A 601 -4.79 32.78 -1.27
N GLY A 602 -3.63 32.55 -1.92
CA GLY A 602 -3.43 31.45 -2.86
C GLY A 602 -4.20 31.55 -4.17
N PHE A 603 -5.01 32.59 -4.38
CA PHE A 603 -5.82 32.78 -5.59
C PHE A 603 -5.15 33.69 -6.60
N VAL A 604 -4.93 34.95 -6.26
CA VAL A 604 -4.29 35.96 -7.11
C VAL A 604 -3.23 36.75 -6.35
N TYR A 605 -2.24 37.26 -7.08
CA TYR A 605 -1.26 38.17 -6.50
C TYR A 605 -1.89 39.55 -6.38
N VAL A 606 -2.24 39.96 -5.16
CA VAL A 606 -3.08 41.14 -4.89
C VAL A 606 -2.53 42.41 -5.52
N ARG A 607 -1.21 42.66 -5.51
CA ARG A 607 -0.58 43.85 -6.08
C ARG A 607 -0.76 43.99 -7.59
N GLU A 608 -0.97 42.90 -8.31
CA GLU A 608 -1.19 42.90 -9.77
C GLU A 608 -2.67 42.76 -10.13
N SER A 609 -3.53 42.56 -9.13
CA SER A 609 -4.96 42.28 -9.29
C SER A 609 -5.86 43.24 -8.51
N GLU A 610 -5.38 44.46 -8.21
CA GLU A 610 -6.13 45.47 -7.44
C GLU A 610 -7.52 45.74 -8.05
N GLN A 611 -7.59 45.84 -9.38
CA GLN A 611 -8.86 46.08 -10.08
C GLN A 611 -9.90 44.97 -9.85
N LEU A 612 -9.46 43.70 -9.79
CA LEU A 612 -10.34 42.59 -9.53
C LEU A 612 -10.84 42.60 -8.08
N ILE A 613 -9.95 42.88 -7.13
CA ILE A 613 -10.31 43.00 -5.71
C ILE A 613 -11.25 44.17 -5.47
N ASP A 614 -11.03 45.32 -6.15
CA ASP A 614 -11.94 46.46 -6.06
C ASP A 614 -13.31 46.18 -6.69
N LYS A 615 -13.37 45.47 -7.82
CA LYS A 615 -14.64 44.99 -8.37
C LYS A 615 -15.40 44.11 -7.37
N ALA A 616 -14.68 43.18 -6.74
CA ALA A 616 -15.27 42.28 -5.72
C ALA A 616 -15.78 43.08 -4.52
N ARG A 617 -15.02 44.06 -4.04
CA ARG A 617 -15.42 44.94 -2.92
C ARG A 617 -16.72 45.69 -3.25
N ARG A 618 -16.79 46.37 -4.41
CA ARG A 618 -17.99 47.07 -4.87
C ARG A 618 -19.19 46.15 -5.03
N LEU A 619 -18.98 44.93 -5.51
CA LEU A 619 -20.04 43.94 -5.62
C LEU A 619 -20.55 43.53 -4.22
N CYS A 620 -19.65 43.34 -3.26
CA CYS A 620 -20.04 43.03 -1.88
C CYS A 620 -20.85 44.17 -1.25
N ASP A 621 -20.43 45.45 -1.45
CA ASP A 621 -21.19 46.64 -1.03
C ASP A 621 -22.62 46.62 -1.59
N SER A 622 -22.77 46.37 -2.90
CA SER A 622 -24.07 46.29 -3.55
C SER A 622 -24.94 45.18 -2.99
N VAL A 623 -24.39 43.97 -2.86
CA VAL A 623 -25.14 42.81 -2.35
C VAL A 623 -25.61 43.03 -0.91
N ILE A 624 -24.78 43.64 -0.05
CA ILE A 624 -25.18 43.95 1.34
C ILE A 624 -26.29 45.02 1.32
N ALA A 625 -26.15 46.09 0.53
CA ALA A 625 -27.16 47.13 0.42
C ALA A 625 -28.50 46.59 -0.10
N ASP A 626 -28.48 45.73 -1.12
CA ASP A 626 -29.68 45.06 -1.65
C ASP A 626 -30.36 44.18 -0.59
N CYS A 627 -29.58 43.41 0.18
CA CYS A 627 -30.11 42.60 1.29
C CYS A 627 -30.78 43.49 2.36
N MET A 628 -30.16 44.63 2.71
CA MET A 628 -30.72 45.56 3.68
C MET A 628 -32.00 46.24 3.18
N PHE A 629 -32.01 46.63 1.91
CA PHE A 629 -33.21 47.20 1.25
C PHE A 629 -34.37 46.19 1.24
N GLU A 630 -34.10 44.92 0.95
CA GLU A 630 -35.05 43.82 0.96
C GLU A 630 -35.45 43.39 2.38
N ARG A 631 -34.86 43.99 3.40
CA ARG A 631 -35.04 43.62 4.84
C ARG A 631 -34.67 42.19 5.19
N VAL A 632 -33.70 41.63 4.45
CA VAL A 632 -33.14 40.31 4.76
C VAL A 632 -32.23 40.43 5.99
N ARG A 633 -32.72 39.98 7.16
CA ARG A 633 -31.96 39.98 8.40
C ARG A 633 -31.39 38.61 8.79
N ASP A 634 -31.59 37.61 7.95
CA ASP A 634 -30.98 36.29 8.10
C ASP A 634 -29.57 36.28 7.52
N TRP A 635 -28.60 36.30 8.41
CA TRP A 635 -27.17 36.32 8.06
C TRP A 635 -26.71 35.14 7.24
N ALA A 636 -27.35 33.96 7.37
CA ALA A 636 -27.06 32.82 6.52
C ALA A 636 -27.39 33.13 5.06
N THR A 637 -28.52 33.79 4.81
CA THR A 637 -28.93 34.24 3.49
C THR A 637 -28.00 35.32 2.90
N VAL A 638 -27.60 36.32 3.72
CA VAL A 638 -26.65 37.37 3.27
C VAL A 638 -25.29 36.73 2.92
N LYS A 639 -24.74 35.85 3.77
CA LYS A 639 -23.50 35.14 3.51
C LYS A 639 -23.58 34.30 2.23
N ASN A 640 -24.71 33.60 2.01
CA ASN A 640 -24.91 32.81 0.80
C ASN A 640 -24.95 33.69 -0.46
N ARG A 641 -25.68 34.81 -0.44
CA ARG A 641 -25.71 35.74 -1.59
C ARG A 641 -24.31 36.29 -1.89
N LEU A 642 -23.59 36.76 -0.87
CA LEU A 642 -22.20 37.25 -1.03
C LEU A 642 -21.30 36.19 -1.65
N ARG A 643 -21.37 34.93 -1.13
CA ARG A 643 -20.59 33.84 -1.66
C ARG A 643 -20.90 33.57 -3.13
N ASP A 644 -22.18 33.49 -3.48
CA ASP A 644 -22.62 33.11 -4.81
C ASP A 644 -22.30 34.23 -5.84
N GLU A 645 -22.56 35.47 -5.53
CA GLU A 645 -22.27 36.60 -6.43
C GLU A 645 -20.77 36.83 -6.64
N VAL A 646 -19.96 36.76 -5.56
CA VAL A 646 -18.51 36.85 -5.67
C VAL A 646 -17.92 35.65 -6.39
N SER A 647 -18.47 34.46 -6.19
CA SER A 647 -18.07 33.27 -6.96
C SER A 647 -18.32 33.44 -8.46
N HIS A 648 -19.49 33.97 -8.84
CA HIS A 648 -19.83 34.26 -10.22
C HIS A 648 -18.87 35.29 -10.83
N LEU A 649 -18.58 36.38 -10.12
CA LEU A 649 -17.64 37.39 -10.55
C LEU A 649 -16.24 36.79 -10.77
N MET A 650 -15.72 36.03 -9.79
CA MET A 650 -14.38 35.43 -9.89
C MET A 650 -14.29 34.44 -11.07
N TYR A 651 -15.29 33.57 -11.24
CA TYR A 651 -15.33 32.68 -12.39
C TYR A 651 -15.45 33.42 -13.73
N HIS A 652 -16.26 34.47 -13.79
CA HIS A 652 -16.38 35.28 -15.01
C HIS A 652 -15.06 35.92 -15.43
N GLU A 653 -14.38 36.56 -14.49
CA GLU A 653 -13.14 37.30 -14.73
C GLU A 653 -11.92 36.39 -14.91
N THR A 654 -11.84 35.24 -14.21
CA THR A 654 -10.60 34.44 -14.12
C THR A 654 -10.72 33.02 -14.61
N LYS A 655 -11.95 32.50 -14.79
CA LYS A 655 -12.26 31.07 -15.03
C LYS A 655 -11.79 30.13 -13.91
N ARG A 656 -11.56 30.68 -12.71
CA ARG A 656 -11.16 29.94 -11.49
C ARG A 656 -12.23 30.12 -10.44
N SER A 657 -12.34 29.15 -9.51
CA SER A 657 -13.41 29.06 -8.52
C SER A 657 -12.86 28.99 -7.09
N PRO A 658 -12.24 30.08 -6.58
CA PRO A 658 -11.69 30.08 -5.22
C PRO A 658 -12.77 29.81 -4.19
N MET A 659 -12.36 29.35 -3.00
CA MET A 659 -13.27 29.25 -1.86
C MET A 659 -13.61 30.67 -1.39
N ILE A 660 -14.91 30.99 -1.31
CA ILE A 660 -15.38 32.28 -0.79
C ILE A 660 -15.89 32.11 0.64
N LEU A 661 -15.31 32.86 1.56
CA LEU A 661 -15.64 32.83 2.99
C LEU A 661 -16.14 34.20 3.48
N PRO A 662 -17.46 34.45 3.51
CA PRO A 662 -18.01 35.66 4.10
C PRO A 662 -17.99 35.58 5.64
N VAL A 663 -17.34 36.55 6.27
CA VAL A 663 -17.27 36.76 7.73
C VAL A 663 -17.99 38.05 8.05
N ILE A 664 -19.21 37.97 8.56
CA ILE A 664 -20.02 39.10 8.99
C ILE A 664 -20.03 39.11 10.51
N MET A 665 -19.59 40.25 11.07
CA MET A 665 -19.63 40.51 12.53
C MET A 665 -20.76 41.51 12.80
N GLU A 666 -21.52 41.22 13.85
CA GLU A 666 -22.57 42.09 14.36
C GLU A 666 -22.05 42.84 15.58
N ILE A 667 -22.35 44.12 15.67
CA ILE A 667 -22.06 44.94 16.84
C ILE A 667 -23.34 45.63 17.31
#